data_42dd3db1c8cd9723da99d22341fb0fc8
#
_entry.id   42dd3db1c8cd9723da99d22341fb0fc8
#
_cell.length_a   1.000
_cell.length_b   1.000
_cell.length_c   1.000
_cell.angle_alpha   90.00
_cell.angle_beta   90.00
_cell.angle_gamma   90.00
#
_symmetry.space_group_name_H-M   'P 1'
#
loop_
_entity.id
_entity.type
_entity.pdbx_description
1 polymer ?
#
loop_
_entity_poly.entity_id
_entity_poly.type
_entity_poly.pdbx_seq_one_letter_code
_entity_poly.pdbx_strand_id
1 'polypeptide(L)'
;MHRLFSAYKNHYDALMKLKASMVASNTSGILDDWKVENSHCSFSGVSCDENFRVTSLTISYVPMFGTIPPEIGILNKLVNLTLVSDNLTGPLPVEMSNLTSIRFINISSNVFTGELPGEIVAGMAELEAFDVYNNNFTGRLPVEFVKLKNLKILYLGGNFFNGEIPEDYSEFQSLQILGLQQNELSGRIPATLSRVSTLDQLLIGYANSYEGGIPTEFGSFKSLKLLDLGGCNLNGEIPASLGNLKMLHTLFLQFNNLTGEIPPELSGMVSLMSFDLSNNNLTGGIPETFSELKNLTLISLFGNRLAGPLPPFIGDLPNLEVLHIWENNFTFELPQNLGSNGRLLMLDVTGNHLTGPIPKDLCKGGKLRLLILMENYFFGPLPEELGSCKSLTKIRIMKNFINGTIPAGIFNLPELTMLELDNNYLTGELPDKMYSQSLQSVSMSNNWITGKIPPAFGDLPNLTTLSLQSNKFVGVIPEEILKLKKLYEINVSDNNLSGEIPASIATSVQLTSIDFSRNNFIGEFPRGILSLFNLNILNVSRNQLKGEIPTKLGHMKSLTVLDLSYNQFSGRVPIDGQLKDFSNTVFSGNPNLCLPQMAHCPIISTSQNNNRSITTSKLMIVIIAVITAISLFILTFIKIKNKHFERSKVWKLTTFQRLDLKVEDVLECLKDENIIGKGGAGIVYRGSMANGVDVAIKRLMGRNHGFDAEIQTLGKIRHRNIVRLLGYVSNRENKLLIYEYMSHGSLGEILHGSKGAHLQWETRYKIAIESAKGLCYLHHDCSPMILHRDVKSNNILLDSDYEAHVADFGLAKFLRDNHSGASECMSSIAGSYGYIAPEYAYTLKVDEKSDVYSFGVVLLELIAGKKPVGEFGDGVDIVRWVRETISEHSEPSDEMSVLAVLDSRLKVYPLATVINLFKIAMSCVEDESTARPTMREVVHMLTNPPKSQPQTQPCLLTP
;
A
#
# COMPACT_ATOMS: atom_id res chain seq x y z
N MET A 1 -58.63 24.18 -30.35
CA MET A 1 -58.80 24.04 -28.87
C MET A 1 -58.86 22.60 -28.37
N HIS A 2 -59.69 21.72 -28.88
CA HIS A 2 -59.82 20.33 -28.35
C HIS A 2 -58.48 19.53 -28.36
N ARG A 3 -57.67 19.65 -29.44
CA ARG A 3 -56.35 18.97 -29.54
C ARG A 3 -55.31 19.54 -28.59
N LEU A 4 -55.32 20.85 -28.32
CA LEU A 4 -54.42 21.52 -27.38
C LEU A 4 -54.75 21.13 -25.93
N PHE A 5 -56.05 21.05 -25.60
CA PHE A 5 -56.53 20.64 -24.28
C PHE A 5 -56.20 19.16 -23.99
N SER A 6 -56.33 18.30 -25.01
CA SER A 6 -55.94 16.89 -24.90
C SER A 6 -54.43 16.69 -24.70
N ALA A 7 -53.60 17.44 -25.44
CA ALA A 7 -52.14 17.38 -25.30
C ALA A 7 -51.67 17.90 -23.91
N TYR A 8 -52.24 19.02 -23.45
CA TYR A 8 -51.98 19.55 -22.13
C TYR A 8 -52.22 18.51 -21.02
N LYS A 9 -53.45 17.90 -21.07
CA LYS A 9 -53.87 16.91 -20.08
C LYS A 9 -52.98 15.68 -20.09
N ASN A 10 -52.59 15.17 -21.27
CA ASN A 10 -51.73 13.99 -21.38
C ASN A 10 -50.33 14.20 -20.81
N HIS A 11 -49.67 15.34 -21.07
CA HIS A 11 -48.35 15.65 -20.56
C HIS A 11 -48.39 15.92 -19.04
N TYR A 12 -49.45 16.63 -18.58
CA TYR A 12 -49.66 16.84 -17.16
C TYR A 12 -49.82 15.52 -16.40
N ASP A 13 -50.72 14.63 -16.89
CA ASP A 13 -50.96 13.31 -16.26
C ASP A 13 -49.69 12.44 -16.28
N ALA A 14 -48.92 12.52 -17.35
CA ALA A 14 -47.64 11.81 -17.44
C ALA A 14 -46.65 12.30 -16.38
N LEU A 15 -46.45 13.62 -16.19
CA LEU A 15 -45.58 14.17 -15.18
C LEU A 15 -46.01 13.82 -13.74
N MET A 16 -47.32 13.81 -13.47
CA MET A 16 -47.80 13.42 -12.15
C MET A 16 -47.57 11.93 -11.86
N LYS A 17 -47.64 11.07 -12.86
CA LYS A 17 -47.26 9.65 -12.73
C LYS A 17 -45.76 9.48 -12.58
N LEU A 18 -44.93 10.26 -13.32
CA LEU A 18 -43.48 10.31 -13.14
C LEU A 18 -43.14 10.67 -11.69
N LYS A 19 -43.73 11.75 -11.14
CA LYS A 19 -43.55 12.10 -9.72
C LYS A 19 -43.88 10.95 -8.80
N ALA A 20 -45.04 10.34 -8.99
CA ALA A 20 -45.55 9.26 -8.13
C ALA A 20 -44.66 8.00 -8.16
N SER A 21 -43.99 7.73 -9.30
CA SER A 21 -43.08 6.59 -9.45
C SER A 21 -41.64 6.90 -9.06
N MET A 22 -41.16 8.12 -9.37
CA MET A 22 -39.77 8.51 -9.11
C MET A 22 -39.52 8.88 -7.67
N VAL A 23 -40.53 9.44 -6.95
CA VAL A 23 -40.38 9.87 -5.55
C VAL A 23 -40.87 8.77 -4.63
N ALA A 24 -39.98 8.19 -3.84
CA ALA A 24 -40.32 7.13 -2.90
C ALA A 24 -41.26 7.65 -1.79
N SER A 25 -42.20 6.82 -1.35
CA SER A 25 -43.25 7.17 -0.38
C SER A 25 -42.74 7.64 1.00
N ASN A 26 -41.49 7.38 1.30
CA ASN A 26 -40.83 7.78 2.56
C ASN A 26 -40.06 9.13 2.47
N THR A 27 -40.09 9.79 1.31
CA THR A 27 -39.41 11.09 1.10
C THR A 27 -40.44 12.20 1.04
N SER A 28 -40.36 13.17 1.93
CA SER A 28 -41.26 14.34 1.97
C SER A 28 -40.55 15.58 1.44
N GLY A 29 -41.29 16.47 0.77
CA GLY A 29 -40.77 17.75 0.30
C GLY A 29 -40.11 17.73 -1.07
N ILE A 30 -40.00 16.55 -1.73
CA ILE A 30 -39.39 16.42 -3.06
C ILE A 30 -40.45 16.72 -4.13
N LEU A 31 -40.11 17.60 -5.08
CA LEU A 31 -41.03 18.08 -6.16
C LEU A 31 -42.38 18.61 -5.63
N ASP A 32 -42.36 19.31 -4.51
CA ASP A 32 -43.55 19.81 -3.83
C ASP A 32 -44.36 20.84 -4.67
N ASP A 33 -43.73 21.51 -5.60
CA ASP A 33 -44.35 22.43 -6.55
C ASP A 33 -45.10 21.72 -7.67
N TRP A 34 -44.85 20.39 -7.88
CA TRP A 34 -45.64 19.56 -8.80
C TRP A 34 -46.97 19.20 -8.18
N LYS A 35 -47.93 20.13 -8.25
CA LYS A 35 -49.26 20.01 -7.63
C LYS A 35 -50.35 20.25 -8.66
N VAL A 36 -51.58 19.75 -8.36
CA VAL A 36 -52.72 19.83 -9.24
C VAL A 36 -53.12 21.29 -9.57
N GLU A 37 -52.80 22.20 -8.66
CA GLU A 37 -53.15 23.63 -8.80
C GLU A 37 -52.21 24.39 -9.74
N ASN A 38 -51.01 23.83 -10.03
CA ASN A 38 -50.02 24.49 -10.84
C ASN A 38 -50.02 24.01 -12.29
N SER A 39 -49.68 24.89 -13.23
CA SER A 39 -49.40 24.48 -14.62
C SER A 39 -48.14 23.58 -14.62
N HIS A 40 -48.18 22.45 -15.31
CA HIS A 40 -47.03 21.56 -15.43
C HIS A 40 -45.80 22.24 -16.08
N CYS A 41 -46.03 23.29 -16.90
CA CYS A 41 -44.94 24.06 -17.47
C CYS A 41 -44.26 25.03 -16.47
N SER A 42 -44.82 25.17 -15.25
CA SER A 42 -44.22 25.90 -14.14
C SER A 42 -43.61 24.99 -13.10
N PHE A 43 -43.66 23.68 -13.30
CA PHE A 43 -43.02 22.71 -12.40
C PHE A 43 -41.51 22.86 -12.44
N SER A 44 -40.84 22.77 -11.29
CA SER A 44 -39.40 22.80 -11.23
C SER A 44 -38.81 21.71 -12.12
N GLY A 45 -37.80 22.08 -12.93
CA GLY A 45 -37.18 21.19 -13.89
C GLY A 45 -37.92 20.90 -15.17
N VAL A 46 -39.15 21.45 -15.38
CA VAL A 46 -39.95 21.26 -16.60
C VAL A 46 -39.91 22.50 -17.48
N SER A 47 -39.69 22.31 -18.77
CA SER A 47 -39.86 23.35 -19.79
C SER A 47 -40.80 22.87 -20.89
N CYS A 48 -41.63 23.79 -21.44
CA CYS A 48 -42.61 23.48 -22.48
C CYS A 48 -42.42 24.35 -23.72
N ASP A 49 -43.01 23.92 -24.83
CA ASP A 49 -43.22 24.73 -26.03
C ASP A 49 -44.43 25.63 -25.92
N GLU A 50 -44.69 26.43 -26.98
CA GLU A 50 -45.85 27.33 -27.07
C GLU A 50 -47.20 26.58 -27.01
N ASN A 51 -47.22 25.28 -27.22
CA ASN A 51 -48.42 24.44 -27.18
C ASN A 51 -48.54 23.66 -25.85
N PHE A 52 -47.80 24.07 -24.78
CA PHE A 52 -47.74 23.44 -23.47
C PHE A 52 -47.29 21.97 -23.51
N ARG A 53 -46.46 21.59 -24.49
CA ARG A 53 -45.87 20.24 -24.55
C ARG A 53 -44.51 20.28 -23.92
N VAL A 54 -44.23 19.35 -23.04
CA VAL A 54 -42.93 19.25 -22.35
C VAL A 54 -41.82 18.99 -23.36
N THR A 55 -40.80 19.87 -23.37
CA THR A 55 -39.61 19.80 -24.23
C THR A 55 -38.35 19.52 -23.46
N SER A 56 -38.32 19.83 -22.16
CA SER A 56 -37.21 19.50 -21.30
C SER A 56 -37.68 19.05 -19.92
N LEU A 57 -37.06 18.01 -19.39
CA LEU A 57 -37.19 17.56 -18.01
C LEU A 57 -35.78 17.45 -17.42
N THR A 58 -35.46 18.32 -16.46
CA THR A 58 -34.13 18.41 -15.84
C THR A 58 -34.28 18.43 -14.32
N ILE A 59 -33.87 17.34 -13.67
CA ILE A 59 -33.82 17.20 -12.23
C ILE A 59 -32.40 16.69 -11.93
N SER A 60 -31.77 17.20 -10.90
CA SER A 60 -30.42 16.75 -10.55
C SER A 60 -30.14 16.96 -9.07
N TYR A 61 -29.46 15.97 -8.47
CA TYR A 61 -29.09 15.96 -7.04
C TYR A 61 -30.29 15.97 -6.10
N VAL A 62 -31.40 15.36 -6.52
CA VAL A 62 -32.64 15.22 -5.74
C VAL A 62 -32.85 13.74 -5.40
N PRO A 63 -32.67 13.29 -4.15
CA PRO A 63 -32.71 11.85 -3.79
C PRO A 63 -34.12 11.28 -3.82
N MET A 64 -34.59 10.87 -4.99
CA MET A 64 -35.99 10.42 -5.26
C MET A 64 -36.22 8.94 -4.92
N PHE A 65 -35.22 8.06 -5.14
CA PHE A 65 -35.23 6.61 -4.84
C PHE A 65 -36.28 5.76 -5.56
N GLY A 66 -36.96 6.25 -6.54
CA GLY A 66 -37.97 5.55 -7.31
C GLY A 66 -37.49 5.10 -8.68
N THR A 67 -38.46 4.89 -9.62
CA THR A 67 -38.19 4.36 -10.96
C THR A 67 -38.79 5.27 -12.03
N ILE A 68 -38.26 5.20 -13.27
CA ILE A 68 -38.89 5.85 -14.43
C ILE A 68 -40.02 4.95 -14.94
N PRO A 69 -41.28 5.41 -14.92
CA PRO A 69 -42.41 4.59 -15.38
C PRO A 69 -42.59 4.70 -16.91
N PRO A 70 -43.38 3.76 -17.53
CA PRO A 70 -43.67 3.74 -18.97
C PRO A 70 -44.28 5.03 -19.50
N GLU A 71 -44.97 5.80 -18.66
CA GLU A 71 -45.59 7.06 -19.01
C GLU A 71 -44.64 8.14 -19.50
N ILE A 72 -43.32 7.98 -19.25
CA ILE A 72 -42.29 8.85 -19.84
C ILE A 72 -42.43 8.92 -21.39
N GLY A 73 -42.79 7.82 -22.04
CA GLY A 73 -42.99 7.72 -23.48
C GLY A 73 -44.15 8.59 -24.04
N ILE A 74 -45.02 9.10 -23.17
CA ILE A 74 -46.08 10.04 -23.58
C ILE A 74 -45.47 11.40 -23.93
N LEU A 75 -44.31 11.75 -23.36
CA LEU A 75 -43.64 13.05 -23.58
C LEU A 75 -42.91 13.11 -24.95
N ASN A 76 -43.54 12.76 -26.03
CA ASN A 76 -42.94 12.59 -27.35
C ASN A 76 -42.36 13.90 -27.98
N LYS A 77 -42.50 15.05 -27.32
CA LYS A 77 -41.87 16.31 -27.67
C LYS A 77 -40.68 16.65 -26.79
N LEU A 78 -40.31 15.75 -25.88
CA LEU A 78 -39.12 15.90 -25.06
C LEU A 78 -37.86 15.91 -25.94
N VAL A 79 -37.07 16.95 -25.80
CA VAL A 79 -35.79 17.14 -26.48
C VAL A 79 -34.63 16.83 -25.55
N ASN A 80 -34.80 17.17 -24.26
CA ASN A 80 -33.79 16.97 -23.23
C ASN A 80 -34.37 16.25 -22.01
N LEU A 81 -33.79 15.13 -21.63
CA LEU A 81 -34.07 14.39 -20.41
C LEU A 81 -32.77 14.33 -19.56
N THR A 82 -32.76 15.02 -18.44
CA THR A 82 -31.63 15.05 -17.50
C THR A 82 -32.11 14.69 -16.10
N LEU A 83 -31.69 13.51 -15.60
CA LEU A 83 -32.01 13.00 -14.27
C LEU A 83 -30.68 12.49 -13.67
N VAL A 84 -29.95 13.37 -12.99
CA VAL A 84 -28.54 13.10 -12.58
C VAL A 84 -28.39 13.08 -11.08
N SER A 85 -27.81 12.01 -10.54
CA SER A 85 -27.56 11.88 -9.09
C SER A 85 -28.84 11.97 -8.25
N ASP A 86 -29.88 11.32 -8.70
CA ASP A 86 -31.23 11.37 -8.09
C ASP A 86 -31.57 10.10 -7.33
N ASN A 87 -30.64 9.14 -7.24
CA ASN A 87 -30.83 7.80 -6.65
C ASN A 87 -31.99 7.02 -7.27
N LEU A 88 -32.30 7.25 -8.55
CA LEU A 88 -33.30 6.49 -9.29
C LEU A 88 -32.82 5.07 -9.54
N THR A 89 -33.74 4.11 -9.55
CA THR A 89 -33.44 2.67 -9.61
C THR A 89 -34.35 1.96 -10.63
N GLY A 90 -34.17 0.64 -10.77
CA GLY A 90 -34.95 -0.20 -11.68
C GLY A 90 -34.52 -0.11 -13.16
N PRO A 91 -35.14 -0.89 -14.03
CA PRO A 91 -34.86 -0.89 -15.47
C PRO A 91 -35.44 0.34 -16.18
N LEU A 92 -34.86 0.69 -17.33
CA LEU A 92 -35.47 1.69 -18.22
C LEU A 92 -36.66 1.10 -18.96
N PRO A 93 -37.81 1.82 -19.01
CA PRO A 93 -38.98 1.34 -19.73
C PRO A 93 -38.79 1.42 -21.25
N VAL A 94 -39.22 0.37 -21.98
CA VAL A 94 -39.10 0.31 -23.45
C VAL A 94 -39.89 1.40 -24.15
N GLU A 95 -40.88 1.97 -23.47
CA GLU A 95 -41.73 3.09 -23.95
C GLU A 95 -40.92 4.39 -24.14
N MET A 96 -39.70 4.48 -23.60
CA MET A 96 -38.79 5.56 -23.96
C MET A 96 -38.51 5.63 -25.47
N SER A 97 -38.67 4.52 -26.19
CA SER A 97 -38.61 4.50 -27.66
C SER A 97 -39.62 5.46 -28.33
N ASN A 98 -40.69 5.88 -27.63
CA ASN A 98 -41.68 6.85 -28.13
C ASN A 98 -41.20 8.31 -28.04
N LEU A 99 -40.04 8.58 -27.47
CA LEU A 99 -39.44 9.92 -27.35
C LEU A 99 -38.81 10.37 -28.69
N THR A 100 -39.65 10.54 -29.71
CA THR A 100 -39.22 10.75 -31.11
C THR A 100 -38.52 12.10 -31.36
N SER A 101 -38.63 13.05 -30.42
CA SER A 101 -37.97 14.36 -30.52
C SER A 101 -36.71 14.47 -29.64
N ILE A 102 -36.36 13.41 -28.94
CA ILE A 102 -35.25 13.42 -27.97
C ILE A 102 -33.88 13.60 -28.67
N ARG A 103 -33.06 14.50 -28.15
CA ARG A 103 -31.69 14.74 -28.62
C ARG A 103 -30.67 14.49 -27.52
N PHE A 104 -31.04 14.70 -26.27
CA PHE A 104 -30.13 14.55 -25.14
C PHE A 104 -30.78 13.74 -24.04
N ILE A 105 -30.15 12.63 -23.66
CA ILE A 105 -30.48 11.83 -22.49
C ILE A 105 -29.24 11.80 -21.59
N ASN A 106 -29.39 12.28 -20.36
CA ASN A 106 -28.41 12.10 -19.30
C ASN A 106 -29.12 11.63 -18.03
N ILE A 107 -28.90 10.37 -17.69
CA ILE A 107 -29.38 9.73 -16.45
C ILE A 107 -28.24 9.18 -15.62
N SER A 108 -27.09 9.82 -15.72
CA SER A 108 -25.87 9.39 -15.05
C SER A 108 -25.93 9.48 -13.52
N SER A 109 -25.05 8.74 -12.85
CA SER A 109 -24.93 8.73 -11.40
C SER A 109 -26.21 8.41 -10.64
N ASN A 110 -26.89 7.36 -11.08
CA ASN A 110 -28.06 6.78 -10.43
C ASN A 110 -27.82 5.31 -10.06
N VAL A 111 -28.88 4.57 -9.79
CA VAL A 111 -28.84 3.15 -9.41
C VAL A 111 -29.73 2.32 -10.36
N PHE A 112 -29.83 2.73 -11.63
CA PHE A 112 -30.57 1.99 -12.64
C PHE A 112 -29.98 0.59 -12.82
N THR A 113 -30.83 -0.42 -13.03
CA THR A 113 -30.44 -1.83 -13.06
C THR A 113 -31.03 -2.55 -14.27
N GLY A 114 -30.59 -3.77 -14.51
CA GLY A 114 -31.05 -4.61 -15.61
C GLY A 114 -30.29 -4.37 -16.91
N GLU A 115 -30.67 -5.06 -17.95
CA GLU A 115 -30.09 -4.86 -19.29
C GLU A 115 -30.59 -3.57 -19.92
N LEU A 116 -29.75 -2.94 -20.72
CA LEU A 116 -30.15 -1.78 -21.53
C LEU A 116 -30.79 -2.27 -22.82
N PRO A 117 -32.11 -2.18 -22.98
CA PRO A 117 -32.78 -2.74 -24.17
C PRO A 117 -32.37 -1.97 -25.44
N GLY A 118 -31.88 -2.67 -26.46
CA GLY A 118 -31.52 -2.06 -27.73
C GLY A 118 -32.73 -1.40 -28.43
N GLU A 119 -33.94 -1.92 -28.18
CA GLU A 119 -35.18 -1.38 -28.74
C GLU A 119 -35.50 0.03 -28.21
N ILE A 120 -34.97 0.44 -27.08
CA ILE A 120 -35.24 1.77 -26.50
C ILE A 120 -34.86 2.91 -27.46
N VAL A 121 -33.86 2.70 -28.29
CA VAL A 121 -33.39 3.73 -29.24
C VAL A 121 -34.10 3.69 -30.57
N ALA A 122 -35.01 2.73 -30.83
CA ALA A 122 -35.63 2.51 -32.15
C ALA A 122 -36.38 3.74 -32.69
N GLY A 123 -36.97 4.57 -31.82
CA GLY A 123 -37.66 5.80 -32.18
C GLY A 123 -36.87 7.09 -32.05
N MET A 124 -35.63 7.04 -31.62
CA MET A 124 -34.85 8.21 -31.22
C MET A 124 -33.90 8.71 -32.33
N ALA A 125 -34.42 8.87 -33.56
CA ALA A 125 -33.60 9.21 -34.73
C ALA A 125 -32.80 10.53 -34.59
N GLU A 126 -33.27 11.44 -33.75
CA GLU A 126 -32.63 12.74 -33.51
C GLU A 126 -31.60 12.73 -32.35
N LEU A 127 -31.36 11.56 -31.70
CA LEU A 127 -30.51 11.47 -30.53
C LEU A 127 -29.06 11.83 -30.87
N GLU A 128 -28.51 12.79 -30.11
CA GLU A 128 -27.14 13.27 -30.24
C GLU A 128 -26.27 12.82 -29.07
N ALA A 129 -26.83 12.70 -27.86
CA ALA A 129 -26.10 12.27 -26.68
C ALA A 129 -26.93 11.33 -25.83
N PHE A 130 -26.28 10.22 -25.45
CA PHE A 130 -26.82 9.22 -24.52
C PHE A 130 -25.78 8.95 -23.43
N ASP A 131 -26.09 9.36 -22.21
CA ASP A 131 -25.24 9.26 -21.06
C ASP A 131 -25.94 8.52 -19.91
N VAL A 132 -25.46 7.31 -19.62
CA VAL A 132 -25.89 6.48 -18.49
C VAL A 132 -24.72 6.15 -17.56
N TYR A 133 -23.67 6.99 -17.58
CA TYR A 133 -22.47 6.80 -16.78
C TYR A 133 -22.80 6.61 -15.30
N ASN A 134 -22.06 5.68 -14.65
CA ASN A 134 -22.18 5.41 -13.22
C ASN A 134 -23.60 5.02 -12.78
N ASN A 135 -24.01 3.82 -13.22
CA ASN A 135 -25.25 3.13 -12.88
C ASN A 135 -24.97 1.63 -12.64
N ASN A 136 -26.02 0.82 -12.52
CA ASN A 136 -25.91 -0.63 -12.31
C ASN A 136 -26.49 -1.42 -13.51
N PHE A 137 -26.34 -0.93 -14.74
CA PHE A 137 -26.73 -1.67 -15.93
C PHE A 137 -25.83 -2.90 -16.14
N THR A 138 -26.46 -3.99 -16.63
CA THR A 138 -25.82 -5.28 -16.87
C THR A 138 -26.04 -5.76 -18.30
N GLY A 139 -25.52 -6.93 -18.65
CA GLY A 139 -25.71 -7.53 -19.98
C GLY A 139 -24.73 -7.01 -21.03
N ARG A 140 -24.99 -7.28 -22.29
CA ARG A 140 -24.10 -6.90 -23.40
C ARG A 140 -24.35 -5.48 -23.86
N LEU A 141 -23.35 -4.90 -24.52
CA LEU A 141 -23.48 -3.59 -25.16
C LEU A 141 -24.49 -3.68 -26.33
N PRO A 142 -25.52 -2.79 -26.37
CA PRO A 142 -26.52 -2.83 -27.44
C PRO A 142 -25.96 -2.39 -28.79
N VAL A 143 -26.09 -3.22 -29.80
CA VAL A 143 -25.65 -2.92 -31.19
C VAL A 143 -26.56 -1.91 -31.90
N GLU A 144 -27.79 -1.73 -31.43
CA GLU A 144 -28.79 -0.86 -32.06
C GLU A 144 -28.39 0.62 -32.10
N PHE A 145 -27.49 1.04 -31.23
CA PHE A 145 -26.98 2.43 -31.20
C PHE A 145 -26.33 2.85 -32.52
N VAL A 146 -25.75 1.92 -33.29
CA VAL A 146 -25.11 2.25 -34.59
C VAL A 146 -26.13 2.79 -35.64
N LYS A 147 -27.43 2.50 -35.43
CA LYS A 147 -28.50 3.01 -36.30
C LYS A 147 -28.78 4.50 -36.12
N LEU A 148 -28.30 5.11 -35.04
CA LEU A 148 -28.49 6.52 -34.68
C LEU A 148 -27.43 7.38 -35.39
N LYS A 149 -27.83 7.92 -36.56
CA LYS A 149 -26.92 8.66 -37.44
C LYS A 149 -26.39 9.97 -36.83
N ASN A 150 -27.17 10.58 -35.94
CA ASN A 150 -26.84 11.84 -35.27
C ASN A 150 -26.09 11.69 -33.96
N LEU A 151 -25.90 10.45 -33.47
CA LEU A 151 -25.27 10.20 -32.18
C LEU A 151 -23.79 10.62 -32.18
N LYS A 152 -23.46 11.55 -31.29
CA LYS A 152 -22.10 12.11 -31.09
C LYS A 152 -21.46 11.62 -29.81
N ILE A 153 -22.28 11.42 -28.78
CA ILE A 153 -21.80 11.05 -27.44
C ILE A 153 -22.52 9.80 -26.96
N LEU A 154 -21.74 8.76 -26.64
CA LEU A 154 -22.23 7.52 -26.02
C LEU A 154 -21.39 7.23 -24.79
N TYR A 155 -21.94 7.51 -23.60
CA TYR A 155 -21.34 7.20 -22.31
C TYR A 155 -22.10 6.04 -21.63
N LEU A 156 -21.49 4.85 -21.63
CA LEU A 156 -21.96 3.63 -20.97
C LEU A 156 -21.04 3.20 -19.83
N GLY A 157 -20.01 3.97 -19.52
CA GLY A 157 -19.01 3.67 -18.50
C GLY A 157 -19.55 3.66 -17.08
N GLY A 158 -18.81 3.04 -16.14
CA GLY A 158 -19.23 2.97 -14.74
C GLY A 158 -20.50 2.12 -14.55
N ASN A 159 -20.59 0.99 -15.23
CA ASN A 159 -21.68 0.03 -15.16
C ASN A 159 -21.14 -1.41 -15.05
N PHE A 160 -21.95 -2.40 -15.28
CA PHE A 160 -21.61 -3.83 -15.27
C PHE A 160 -21.90 -4.48 -16.63
N PHE A 161 -21.70 -3.74 -17.72
CA PHE A 161 -21.78 -4.32 -19.07
C PHE A 161 -20.66 -5.33 -19.25
N ASN A 162 -20.98 -6.49 -19.85
CA ASN A 162 -20.06 -7.59 -20.05
C ASN A 162 -19.99 -8.05 -21.52
N GLY A 163 -19.12 -9.04 -21.80
CA GLY A 163 -18.89 -9.52 -23.15
C GLY A 163 -17.98 -8.57 -23.94
N GLU A 164 -18.01 -8.73 -25.25
CA GLU A 164 -17.09 -8.02 -26.16
C GLU A 164 -17.64 -6.66 -26.61
N ILE A 165 -16.76 -5.77 -27.03
CA ILE A 165 -17.15 -4.55 -27.74
C ILE A 165 -17.64 -4.99 -29.14
N PRO A 166 -18.87 -4.68 -29.56
CA PRO A 166 -19.40 -5.10 -30.85
C PRO A 166 -18.56 -4.56 -32.02
N GLU A 167 -18.23 -5.41 -32.98
CA GLU A 167 -17.61 -5.01 -34.24
C GLU A 167 -18.43 -3.98 -35.01
N ASP A 168 -19.76 -4.08 -34.89
CA ASP A 168 -20.73 -3.14 -35.46
C ASP A 168 -20.50 -1.69 -35.02
N TYR A 169 -19.87 -1.46 -33.88
CA TYR A 169 -19.54 -0.10 -33.42
C TYR A 169 -18.60 0.65 -34.37
N SER A 170 -17.95 -0.05 -35.28
CA SER A 170 -17.25 0.54 -36.42
C SER A 170 -18.13 1.30 -37.44
N GLU A 171 -19.47 1.09 -37.41
CA GLU A 171 -20.43 1.68 -38.32
C GLU A 171 -21.01 3.03 -37.85
N PHE A 172 -20.63 3.50 -36.65
CA PHE A 172 -21.07 4.84 -36.19
C PHE A 172 -20.67 5.93 -37.18
N GLN A 173 -21.64 6.75 -37.56
CA GLN A 173 -21.43 7.78 -38.60
C GLN A 173 -20.95 9.13 -38.05
N SER A 174 -21.36 9.50 -36.83
CA SER A 174 -21.16 10.84 -36.27
C SER A 174 -20.52 10.80 -34.88
N LEU A 175 -20.21 9.61 -34.35
CA LEU A 175 -19.76 9.45 -32.99
C LEU A 175 -18.41 10.16 -32.76
N GLN A 176 -18.38 11.01 -31.74
CA GLN A 176 -17.21 11.78 -31.32
C GLN A 176 -16.62 11.24 -30.01
N ILE A 177 -17.47 10.78 -29.09
CA ILE A 177 -17.07 10.27 -27.79
C ILE A 177 -17.68 8.89 -27.57
N LEU A 178 -16.84 7.89 -27.31
CA LEU A 178 -17.21 6.56 -26.85
C LEU A 178 -16.60 6.31 -25.49
N GLY A 179 -17.44 6.26 -24.46
CA GLY A 179 -17.06 5.98 -23.08
C GLY A 179 -17.62 4.64 -22.59
N LEU A 180 -16.75 3.64 -22.45
CA LEU A 180 -17.06 2.27 -22.00
C LEU A 180 -16.22 1.88 -20.77
N GLN A 181 -15.49 2.84 -20.20
CA GLN A 181 -14.59 2.61 -19.05
C GLN A 181 -15.37 2.12 -17.82
N GLN A 182 -14.69 1.37 -16.93
CA GLN A 182 -15.28 0.87 -15.68
C GLN A 182 -16.53 0.00 -15.92
N ASN A 183 -16.37 -1.06 -16.71
CA ASN A 183 -17.34 -2.14 -16.95
C ASN A 183 -16.67 -3.50 -16.74
N GLU A 184 -17.33 -4.58 -17.13
CA GLU A 184 -16.82 -5.96 -17.10
C GLU A 184 -16.61 -6.49 -18.53
N LEU A 185 -16.23 -5.62 -19.47
CA LEU A 185 -16.01 -6.00 -20.86
C LEU A 185 -14.78 -6.86 -21.01
N SER A 186 -14.82 -7.77 -21.99
CA SER A 186 -13.79 -8.78 -22.24
C SER A 186 -13.56 -8.99 -23.73
N GLY A 187 -12.83 -10.05 -24.11
CA GLY A 187 -12.50 -10.33 -25.50
C GLY A 187 -11.46 -9.36 -26.07
N ARG A 188 -11.34 -9.31 -27.37
CA ARG A 188 -10.37 -8.43 -28.05
C ARG A 188 -10.96 -7.06 -28.35
N ILE A 189 -10.12 -6.04 -28.27
CA ILE A 189 -10.54 -4.70 -28.72
C ILE A 189 -10.67 -4.73 -30.25
N PRO A 190 -11.84 -4.37 -30.82
CA PRO A 190 -12.03 -4.40 -32.27
C PRO A 190 -11.13 -3.39 -32.99
N ALA A 191 -10.24 -3.88 -33.83
CA ALA A 191 -9.38 -3.05 -34.68
C ALA A 191 -10.19 -2.14 -35.62
N THR A 192 -11.38 -2.61 -36.00
CA THR A 192 -12.34 -1.92 -36.88
C THR A 192 -12.87 -0.60 -36.28
N LEU A 193 -12.80 -0.40 -34.96
CA LEU A 193 -13.16 0.89 -34.32
C LEU A 193 -12.41 2.08 -34.96
N SER A 194 -11.19 1.86 -35.45
CA SER A 194 -10.39 2.88 -36.14
C SER A 194 -11.05 3.46 -37.40
N ARG A 195 -12.11 2.83 -37.93
CA ARG A 195 -12.91 3.31 -39.07
C ARG A 195 -13.84 4.46 -38.70
N VAL A 196 -14.16 4.63 -37.41
CA VAL A 196 -15.00 5.77 -36.95
C VAL A 196 -14.21 7.06 -37.04
N SER A 197 -14.23 7.69 -38.21
CA SER A 197 -13.35 8.81 -38.54
C SER A 197 -13.66 10.09 -37.75
N THR A 198 -14.79 10.18 -37.11
CA THR A 198 -15.28 11.33 -36.32
C THR A 198 -14.90 11.21 -34.85
N LEU A 199 -14.32 10.07 -34.42
CA LEU A 199 -14.05 9.81 -33.00
C LEU A 199 -12.92 10.70 -32.48
N ASP A 200 -13.27 11.53 -31.50
CA ASP A 200 -12.36 12.43 -30.78
C ASP A 200 -11.83 11.83 -29.50
N GLN A 201 -12.68 11.02 -28.79
CA GLN A 201 -12.31 10.41 -27.52
C GLN A 201 -12.75 8.94 -27.46
N LEU A 202 -11.82 8.07 -27.12
CA LEU A 202 -12.04 6.65 -26.86
C LEU A 202 -11.58 6.34 -25.44
N LEU A 203 -12.55 6.07 -24.55
CA LEU A 203 -12.33 5.75 -23.14
C LEU A 203 -12.88 4.35 -22.88
N ILE A 204 -12.02 3.35 -22.87
CA ILE A 204 -12.42 1.95 -22.67
C ILE A 204 -11.63 1.28 -21.54
N GLY A 205 -10.92 2.09 -20.74
CA GLY A 205 -10.06 1.69 -19.62
C GLY A 205 -10.80 1.26 -18.35
N TYR A 206 -10.03 0.84 -17.39
CA TYR A 206 -10.40 0.49 -16.01
C TYR A 206 -11.50 -0.59 -15.88
N ALA A 207 -11.23 -1.57 -15.03
CA ALA A 207 -12.10 -2.70 -14.71
C ALA A 207 -12.50 -3.61 -15.92
N ASN A 208 -12.34 -3.16 -17.16
CA ASN A 208 -12.45 -4.01 -18.33
C ASN A 208 -11.21 -4.93 -18.42
N SER A 209 -11.35 -6.11 -19.01
CA SER A 209 -10.26 -7.07 -19.13
C SER A 209 -10.20 -7.61 -20.56
N TYR A 210 -9.45 -6.91 -21.41
CA TYR A 210 -9.32 -7.31 -22.80
C TYR A 210 -8.20 -8.31 -23.01
N GLU A 211 -8.36 -9.12 -24.06
CA GLU A 211 -7.35 -10.08 -24.52
C GLU A 211 -6.44 -9.45 -25.58
N GLY A 212 -5.15 -9.79 -25.51
CA GLY A 212 -4.17 -9.33 -26.48
C GLY A 212 -3.69 -7.91 -26.23
N GLY A 213 -3.17 -7.28 -27.27
CA GLY A 213 -2.54 -5.98 -27.24
C GLY A 213 -3.40 -4.87 -27.83
N ILE A 214 -2.79 -3.69 -27.92
CA ILE A 214 -3.40 -2.53 -28.59
C ILE A 214 -3.44 -2.82 -30.10
N PRO A 215 -4.59 -2.67 -30.80
CA PRO A 215 -4.66 -2.87 -32.24
C PRO A 215 -3.76 -1.90 -32.99
N THR A 216 -2.95 -2.42 -33.93
CA THR A 216 -2.06 -1.59 -34.77
C THR A 216 -2.83 -0.61 -35.64
N GLU A 217 -4.08 -0.93 -35.99
CA GLU A 217 -5.00 -0.13 -36.79
C GLU A 217 -5.41 1.16 -36.08
N PHE A 218 -5.24 1.25 -34.75
CA PHE A 218 -5.56 2.45 -33.99
C PHE A 218 -4.73 3.67 -34.43
N GLY A 219 -3.55 3.44 -34.99
CA GLY A 219 -2.78 4.51 -35.67
C GLY A 219 -3.47 5.14 -36.89
N SER A 220 -4.60 4.61 -37.36
CA SER A 220 -5.37 5.15 -38.49
C SER A 220 -6.54 6.06 -38.09
N PHE A 221 -6.82 6.26 -36.78
CA PHE A 221 -7.80 7.25 -36.36
C PHE A 221 -7.46 8.65 -36.86
N LYS A 222 -8.44 9.37 -37.40
CA LYS A 222 -8.21 10.67 -38.05
C LYS A 222 -8.33 11.86 -37.10
N SER A 223 -9.26 11.78 -36.14
CA SER A 223 -9.66 12.89 -35.29
C SER A 223 -9.34 12.69 -33.81
N LEU A 224 -8.77 11.54 -33.44
CA LEU A 224 -8.63 11.15 -32.05
C LEU A 224 -7.71 12.09 -31.29
N LYS A 225 -8.22 12.63 -30.16
CA LYS A 225 -7.54 13.55 -29.25
C LYS A 225 -7.23 12.92 -27.89
N LEU A 226 -8.06 11.96 -27.47
CA LEU A 226 -7.86 11.22 -26.22
C LEU A 226 -8.04 9.72 -26.44
N LEU A 227 -7.04 8.96 -26.04
CA LEU A 227 -7.06 7.50 -26.00
C LEU A 227 -6.75 7.04 -24.57
N ASP A 228 -7.75 6.46 -23.92
CA ASP A 228 -7.61 5.90 -22.57
C ASP A 228 -7.89 4.39 -22.59
N LEU A 229 -6.81 3.64 -22.43
CA LEU A 229 -6.75 2.18 -22.33
C LEU A 229 -6.13 1.77 -20.98
N GLY A 230 -6.17 2.63 -19.97
CA GLY A 230 -5.60 2.36 -18.66
C GLY A 230 -6.33 1.23 -17.93
N GLY A 231 -5.60 0.31 -17.28
CA GLY A 231 -6.19 -0.74 -16.45
C GLY A 231 -7.08 -1.73 -17.20
N CYS A 232 -6.64 -2.15 -18.40
CA CYS A 232 -7.41 -3.03 -19.31
C CYS A 232 -6.84 -4.44 -19.46
N ASN A 233 -5.82 -4.81 -18.69
CA ASN A 233 -5.10 -6.09 -18.80
C ASN A 233 -4.43 -6.32 -20.17
N LEU A 234 -4.14 -5.27 -20.94
CA LEU A 234 -3.48 -5.38 -22.24
C LEU A 234 -2.04 -5.86 -22.12
N ASN A 235 -1.61 -6.68 -23.08
CA ASN A 235 -0.26 -7.23 -23.14
C ASN A 235 0.42 -6.91 -24.49
N GLY A 236 1.63 -7.44 -24.70
CA GLY A 236 2.41 -7.18 -25.93
C GLY A 236 3.05 -5.81 -25.95
N GLU A 237 3.48 -5.38 -27.10
CA GLU A 237 4.21 -4.12 -27.29
C GLU A 237 3.28 -2.96 -27.64
N ILE A 238 3.73 -1.73 -27.36
CA ILE A 238 3.02 -0.53 -27.81
C ILE A 238 3.20 -0.41 -29.32
N PRO A 239 2.12 -0.34 -30.13
CA PRO A 239 2.25 -0.24 -31.57
C PRO A 239 2.90 1.08 -32.01
N ALA A 240 3.98 1.01 -32.79
CA ALA A 240 4.63 2.17 -33.37
C ALA A 240 3.68 3.02 -34.26
N SER A 241 2.64 2.39 -34.83
CA SER A 241 1.62 3.07 -35.64
C SER A 241 0.84 4.16 -34.88
N LEU A 242 0.78 4.10 -33.54
CA LEU A 242 0.16 5.15 -32.74
C LEU A 242 0.83 6.51 -32.95
N GLY A 243 2.10 6.54 -33.35
CA GLY A 243 2.81 7.77 -33.74
C GLY A 243 2.16 8.55 -34.89
N ASN A 244 1.25 7.93 -35.67
CA ASN A 244 0.49 8.61 -36.72
C ASN A 244 -0.63 9.53 -36.17
N LEU A 245 -0.98 9.43 -34.90
CA LEU A 245 -2.08 10.18 -34.27
C LEU A 245 -1.68 11.63 -33.96
N LYS A 246 -1.50 12.44 -34.98
CA LYS A 246 -0.97 13.82 -34.86
C LYS A 246 -1.85 14.76 -34.04
N MET A 247 -3.14 14.46 -33.89
CA MET A 247 -4.10 15.25 -33.11
C MET A 247 -4.24 14.76 -31.66
N LEU A 248 -3.57 13.68 -31.28
CA LEU A 248 -3.69 13.11 -29.95
C LEU A 248 -3.06 14.05 -28.90
N HIS A 249 -3.86 14.46 -27.90
CA HIS A 249 -3.42 15.28 -26.78
C HIS A 249 -3.13 14.41 -25.54
N THR A 250 -3.84 13.30 -25.38
CA THR A 250 -3.76 12.46 -24.20
C THR A 250 -3.68 10.99 -24.57
N LEU A 251 -2.64 10.30 -24.08
CA LEU A 251 -2.45 8.87 -24.20
C LEU A 251 -2.28 8.25 -22.81
N PHE A 252 -3.25 7.46 -22.41
CA PHE A 252 -3.28 6.74 -21.13
C PHE A 252 -3.27 5.24 -21.36
N LEU A 253 -2.15 4.59 -21.01
CA LEU A 253 -1.90 3.15 -21.10
C LEU A 253 -1.47 2.55 -19.77
N GLN A 254 -1.60 3.30 -18.67
CA GLN A 254 -1.16 2.87 -17.35
C GLN A 254 -1.92 1.65 -16.83
N PHE A 255 -1.32 0.91 -15.87
CA PHE A 255 -1.90 -0.28 -15.25
C PHE A 255 -2.26 -1.39 -16.24
N ASN A 256 -1.31 -1.76 -17.12
CA ASN A 256 -1.41 -2.86 -18.06
C ASN A 256 -0.21 -3.82 -17.94
N ASN A 257 -0.15 -4.82 -18.79
CA ASN A 257 0.95 -5.77 -18.88
C ASN A 257 1.81 -5.55 -20.14
N LEU A 258 1.90 -4.29 -20.62
CA LEU A 258 2.64 -3.95 -21.83
C LEU A 258 4.14 -4.18 -21.64
N THR A 259 4.79 -4.69 -22.70
CA THR A 259 6.19 -5.09 -22.72
C THR A 259 6.94 -4.42 -23.86
N GLY A 260 8.24 -4.72 -24.01
CA GLY A 260 9.07 -4.11 -25.04
C GLY A 260 9.54 -2.70 -24.70
N GLU A 261 10.07 -1.99 -25.68
CA GLU A 261 10.55 -0.63 -25.51
C GLU A 261 9.47 0.40 -25.90
N ILE A 262 9.65 1.63 -25.47
CA ILE A 262 8.79 2.75 -25.91
C ILE A 262 9.15 3.05 -27.37
N PRO A 263 8.22 2.91 -28.33
CA PRO A 263 8.53 3.12 -29.73
C PRO A 263 8.94 4.57 -30.01
N PRO A 264 10.08 4.80 -30.67
CA PRO A 264 10.52 6.16 -31.04
C PRO A 264 9.55 6.87 -32.00
N GLU A 265 8.75 6.12 -32.77
CA GLU A 265 7.74 6.65 -33.69
C GLU A 265 6.62 7.41 -32.96
N LEU A 266 6.41 7.17 -31.65
CA LEU A 266 5.44 7.92 -30.86
C LEU A 266 5.75 9.43 -30.84
N SER A 267 6.96 9.83 -31.17
CA SER A 267 7.33 11.25 -31.39
C SER A 267 6.48 11.95 -32.47
N GLY A 268 5.82 11.20 -33.36
CA GLY A 268 4.90 11.71 -34.37
C GLY A 268 3.59 12.27 -33.81
N MET A 269 3.26 12.00 -32.53
CA MET A 269 2.10 12.58 -31.83
C MET A 269 2.39 14.02 -31.38
N VAL A 270 2.64 14.91 -32.31
CA VAL A 270 3.15 16.29 -32.07
C VAL A 270 2.22 17.17 -31.21
N SER A 271 0.96 16.80 -31.05
CA SER A 271 0.00 17.50 -30.19
C SER A 271 -0.05 16.96 -28.76
N LEU A 272 0.74 15.91 -28.43
CA LEU A 272 0.65 15.22 -27.16
C LEU A 272 1.04 16.13 -25.99
N MET A 273 0.15 16.17 -25.00
CA MET A 273 0.29 16.95 -23.76
C MET A 273 0.44 16.04 -22.54
N SER A 274 -0.33 14.97 -22.49
CA SER A 274 -0.35 14.05 -21.37
C SER A 274 -0.02 12.63 -21.82
N PHE A 275 1.02 12.06 -21.21
CA PHE A 275 1.58 10.77 -21.56
C PHE A 275 1.77 9.92 -20.30
N ASP A 276 0.93 8.89 -20.13
CA ASP A 276 1.01 8.00 -18.98
C ASP A 276 1.10 6.53 -19.42
N LEU A 277 2.27 5.92 -19.16
CA LEU A 277 2.57 4.50 -19.37
C LEU A 277 2.90 3.79 -18.05
N SER A 278 2.58 4.39 -16.92
CA SER A 278 2.97 3.86 -15.61
C SER A 278 2.39 2.47 -15.33
N ASN A 279 3.04 1.74 -14.41
CA ASN A 279 2.64 0.40 -14.01
C ASN A 279 2.42 -0.54 -15.21
N ASN A 280 3.52 -0.80 -15.92
CA ASN A 280 3.64 -1.76 -17.01
C ASN A 280 4.95 -2.56 -16.88
N ASN A 281 5.31 -3.36 -17.87
CA ASN A 281 6.55 -4.12 -17.93
C ASN A 281 7.52 -3.58 -19.00
N LEU A 282 7.46 -2.28 -19.30
CA LEU A 282 8.26 -1.64 -20.35
C LEU A 282 9.74 -1.63 -20.00
N THR A 283 10.58 -1.79 -21.02
CA THR A 283 12.04 -1.84 -20.93
C THR A 283 12.69 -0.78 -21.82
N GLY A 284 14.03 -0.74 -21.87
CA GLY A 284 14.77 0.23 -22.69
C GLY A 284 14.77 1.62 -22.03
N GLY A 285 14.98 2.67 -22.82
CA GLY A 285 15.06 4.05 -22.36
C GLY A 285 13.94 4.94 -22.93
N ILE A 286 13.96 6.19 -22.56
CA ILE A 286 13.08 7.20 -23.17
C ILE A 286 13.71 7.57 -24.54
N PRO A 287 12.98 7.49 -25.66
CA PRO A 287 13.53 7.79 -26.99
C PRO A 287 13.94 9.27 -27.12
N GLU A 288 15.14 9.52 -27.67
CA GLU A 288 15.62 10.88 -27.95
C GLU A 288 14.73 11.68 -28.92
N THR A 289 13.98 10.96 -29.78
CA THR A 289 13.02 11.56 -30.73
C THR A 289 11.87 12.27 -30.04
N PHE A 290 11.60 11.98 -28.74
CA PHE A 290 10.57 12.68 -27.96
C PHE A 290 10.90 14.16 -27.74
N SER A 291 12.11 14.59 -28.09
CA SER A 291 12.45 16.01 -28.20
C SER A 291 11.52 16.81 -29.14
N GLU A 292 10.80 16.15 -30.05
CA GLU A 292 9.79 16.77 -30.94
C GLU A 292 8.44 17.04 -30.23
N LEU A 293 8.17 16.40 -29.09
CA LEU A 293 6.91 16.54 -28.37
C LEU A 293 6.88 17.81 -27.50
N LYS A 294 6.94 18.98 -28.12
CA LYS A 294 7.04 20.26 -27.43
C LYS A 294 5.83 20.67 -26.58
N ASN A 295 4.69 19.98 -26.74
CA ASN A 295 3.48 20.27 -26.00
C ASN A 295 3.36 19.47 -24.69
N LEU A 296 4.29 18.55 -24.40
CA LEU A 296 4.23 17.72 -23.21
C LEU A 296 4.21 18.55 -21.93
N THR A 297 3.19 18.32 -21.12
CA THR A 297 3.00 18.87 -19.78
C THR A 297 3.18 17.79 -18.71
N LEU A 298 2.76 16.55 -19.01
CA LEU A 298 2.86 15.42 -18.11
C LEU A 298 3.55 14.23 -18.78
N ILE A 299 4.60 13.74 -18.10
CA ILE A 299 5.28 12.48 -18.41
C ILE A 299 5.18 11.57 -17.16
N SER A 300 4.47 10.47 -17.28
CA SER A 300 4.28 9.48 -16.22
C SER A 300 4.69 8.10 -16.71
N LEU A 301 5.81 7.59 -16.19
CA LEU A 301 6.44 6.33 -16.60
C LEU A 301 6.74 5.41 -15.40
N PHE A 302 6.27 5.76 -14.21
CA PHE A 302 6.61 5.04 -12.98
C PHE A 302 6.16 3.57 -12.99
N GLY A 303 6.79 2.76 -12.14
CA GLY A 303 6.41 1.35 -12.01
C GLY A 303 6.65 0.54 -13.29
N ASN A 304 7.83 0.71 -13.92
CA ASN A 304 8.26 -0.03 -15.10
C ASN A 304 9.66 -0.64 -14.91
N ARG A 305 10.27 -1.13 -15.97
CA ARG A 305 11.65 -1.62 -15.99
C ARG A 305 12.54 -0.78 -16.91
N LEU A 306 12.17 0.50 -17.09
CA LEU A 306 12.91 1.44 -17.93
C LEU A 306 14.30 1.70 -17.34
N ALA A 307 15.31 1.84 -18.19
CA ALA A 307 16.70 1.95 -17.77
C ALA A 307 17.49 2.95 -18.64
N GLY A 308 18.72 3.22 -18.24
CA GLY A 308 19.59 4.15 -18.96
C GLY A 308 19.46 5.59 -18.48
N PRO A 309 20.13 6.54 -19.15
CA PRO A 309 20.08 7.95 -18.80
C PRO A 309 18.72 8.58 -19.12
N LEU A 310 18.39 9.63 -18.37
CA LEU A 310 17.31 10.54 -18.77
C LEU A 310 17.82 11.42 -19.89
N PRO A 311 17.15 11.47 -21.06
CA PRO A 311 17.60 12.30 -22.18
C PRO A 311 17.64 13.78 -21.82
N PRO A 312 18.69 14.52 -22.23
CA PRO A 312 18.84 15.95 -21.91
C PRO A 312 17.66 16.82 -22.36
N PHE A 313 16.97 16.44 -23.45
CA PHE A 313 15.84 17.22 -23.99
C PHE A 313 14.68 17.36 -22.97
N ILE A 314 14.57 16.47 -21.98
CA ILE A 314 13.52 16.56 -20.94
C ILE A 314 13.64 17.89 -20.18
N GLY A 315 14.85 18.36 -19.94
CA GLY A 315 15.11 19.70 -19.37
C GLY A 315 14.72 20.84 -20.29
N ASP A 316 14.68 20.60 -21.60
CA ASP A 316 14.37 21.61 -22.63
C ASP A 316 12.89 21.65 -23.02
N LEU A 317 12.05 20.78 -22.46
CA LEU A 317 10.61 20.76 -22.73
C LEU A 317 9.93 22.04 -22.21
N PRO A 318 9.37 22.90 -23.10
CA PRO A 318 8.91 24.24 -22.72
C PRO A 318 7.67 24.22 -21.81
N ASN A 319 6.91 23.14 -21.83
CA ASN A 319 5.62 23.04 -21.16
C ASN A 319 5.59 22.01 -20.03
N LEU A 320 6.68 21.31 -19.75
CA LEU A 320 6.71 20.24 -18.75
C LEU A 320 6.37 20.77 -17.36
N GLU A 321 5.33 20.21 -16.78
CA GLU A 321 4.82 20.52 -15.44
C GLU A 321 4.99 19.33 -14.46
N VAL A 322 4.87 18.10 -14.96
CA VAL A 322 4.91 16.88 -14.14
C VAL A 322 5.82 15.85 -14.75
N LEU A 323 6.78 15.36 -13.95
CA LEU A 323 7.67 14.25 -14.31
C LEU A 323 7.63 13.19 -13.21
N HIS A 324 6.97 12.08 -13.49
CA HIS A 324 6.87 10.90 -12.61
C HIS A 324 7.55 9.70 -13.26
N ILE A 325 8.71 9.31 -12.72
CA ILE A 325 9.51 8.18 -13.22
C ILE A 325 9.95 7.23 -12.10
N TRP A 326 9.28 7.30 -10.95
CA TRP A 326 9.64 6.50 -9.78
C TRP A 326 9.47 4.98 -10.03
N GLU A 327 10.18 4.15 -9.22
CA GLU A 327 10.22 2.69 -9.39
C GLU A 327 10.57 2.26 -10.82
N ASN A 328 11.81 2.59 -11.25
CA ASN A 328 12.42 2.17 -12.51
C ASN A 328 13.93 1.89 -12.30
N ASN A 329 14.68 1.68 -13.36
CA ASN A 329 16.13 1.46 -13.35
C ASN A 329 16.91 2.60 -14.02
N PHE A 330 16.40 3.84 -14.04
CA PHE A 330 17.10 4.97 -14.61
C PHE A 330 18.41 5.25 -13.87
N THR A 331 19.45 5.61 -14.64
CA THR A 331 20.81 5.83 -14.17
C THR A 331 21.31 7.23 -14.56
N PHE A 332 22.54 7.58 -14.10
CA PHE A 332 23.19 8.86 -14.35
C PHE A 332 22.44 10.07 -13.76
N GLU A 333 22.73 11.26 -14.25
CA GLU A 333 22.26 12.51 -13.66
C GLU A 333 20.91 12.96 -14.25
N LEU A 334 20.16 13.72 -13.45
CA LEU A 334 19.04 14.51 -13.97
C LEU A 334 19.57 15.59 -14.94
N PRO A 335 18.84 15.91 -16.01
CA PRO A 335 19.18 17.05 -16.85
C PRO A 335 19.33 18.31 -16.00
N GLN A 336 20.52 18.95 -16.03
CA GLN A 336 20.84 20.07 -15.14
C GLN A 336 20.01 21.34 -15.41
N ASN A 337 19.37 21.45 -16.57
CA ASN A 337 18.42 22.47 -16.94
C ASN A 337 16.96 22.13 -16.63
N LEU A 338 16.67 20.99 -15.98
CA LEU A 338 15.32 20.61 -15.58
C LEU A 338 14.71 21.68 -14.67
N GLY A 339 13.48 22.11 -15.00
CA GLY A 339 12.78 23.21 -14.33
C GLY A 339 13.08 24.60 -14.87
N SER A 340 14.06 24.74 -15.79
CA SER A 340 14.43 26.03 -16.39
C SER A 340 13.28 26.69 -17.19
N ASN A 341 12.29 25.90 -17.63
CA ASN A 341 11.05 26.37 -18.26
C ASN A 341 10.15 27.18 -17.31
N GLY A 342 10.41 27.13 -16.00
CA GLY A 342 9.64 27.82 -14.95
C GLY A 342 8.20 27.30 -14.75
N ARG A 343 7.88 26.09 -15.22
CA ARG A 343 6.53 25.50 -15.15
C ARG A 343 6.43 24.27 -14.27
N LEU A 344 7.57 23.66 -13.92
CA LEU A 344 7.60 22.42 -13.17
C LEU A 344 6.82 22.53 -11.85
N LEU A 345 5.85 21.65 -11.65
CA LEU A 345 4.98 21.53 -10.48
C LEU A 345 5.38 20.35 -9.59
N MET A 346 5.71 19.22 -10.23
CA MET A 346 5.96 17.96 -9.54
C MET A 346 7.13 17.22 -10.18
N LEU A 347 8.05 16.76 -9.34
CA LEU A 347 9.14 15.87 -9.70
C LEU A 347 9.17 14.71 -8.72
N ASP A 348 8.89 13.50 -9.20
CA ASP A 348 9.06 12.28 -8.42
C ASP A 348 9.89 11.26 -9.20
N VAL A 349 11.07 10.96 -8.66
CA VAL A 349 12.03 10.03 -9.25
C VAL A 349 12.43 8.93 -8.26
N THR A 350 11.63 8.70 -7.23
CA THR A 350 11.88 7.73 -6.17
C THR A 350 12.26 6.35 -6.71
N GLY A 351 13.15 5.65 -6.01
CA GLY A 351 13.44 4.23 -6.29
C GLY A 351 14.05 4.01 -7.68
N ASN A 352 15.09 4.76 -8.01
CA ASN A 352 15.89 4.61 -9.20
C ASN A 352 17.39 4.49 -8.85
N HIS A 353 18.25 4.55 -9.85
CA HIS A 353 19.72 4.56 -9.69
C HIS A 353 20.32 5.89 -10.15
N LEU A 354 19.56 6.98 -10.03
CA LEU A 354 19.99 8.31 -10.44
C LEU A 354 21.11 8.84 -9.51
N THR A 355 22.06 9.54 -10.11
CA THR A 355 23.24 10.08 -9.42
C THR A 355 23.38 11.58 -9.67
N GLY A 356 24.51 12.16 -9.32
CA GLY A 356 24.84 13.56 -9.60
C GLY A 356 24.18 14.56 -8.64
N PRO A 357 24.40 15.85 -8.86
CA PRO A 357 23.81 16.91 -8.06
C PRO A 357 22.35 17.16 -8.41
N ILE A 358 21.59 17.65 -7.44
CA ILE A 358 20.22 18.12 -7.66
C ILE A 358 20.25 19.39 -8.52
N PRO A 359 19.49 19.46 -9.63
CA PRO A 359 19.47 20.65 -10.49
C PRO A 359 18.99 21.91 -9.75
N LYS A 360 19.71 23.02 -9.91
CA LYS A 360 19.40 24.27 -9.21
C LYS A 360 18.15 24.99 -9.74
N ASP A 361 17.82 24.81 -11.01
CA ASP A 361 16.74 25.51 -11.70
C ASP A 361 15.35 24.87 -11.48
N LEU A 362 15.23 23.78 -10.67
CA LEU A 362 13.97 23.06 -10.46
C LEU A 362 12.80 23.96 -10.09
N CYS A 363 13.04 25.02 -9.32
CA CYS A 363 11.99 25.96 -8.89
C CYS A 363 12.12 27.35 -9.53
N LYS A 364 12.74 27.49 -10.69
CA LYS A 364 12.98 28.79 -11.34
C LYS A 364 11.73 29.62 -11.53
N GLY A 365 10.60 29.01 -11.84
CA GLY A 365 9.31 29.70 -11.99
C GLY A 365 8.53 29.88 -10.69
N GLY A 366 9.04 29.42 -9.56
CA GLY A 366 8.37 29.49 -8.27
C GLY A 366 7.07 28.68 -8.18
N LYS A 367 6.95 27.57 -8.93
CA LYS A 367 5.73 26.76 -9.05
C LYS A 367 5.88 25.34 -8.51
N LEU A 368 7.11 24.86 -8.28
CA LEU A 368 7.37 23.50 -7.81
C LEU A 368 6.71 23.27 -6.45
N ARG A 369 5.83 22.27 -6.38
CA ARG A 369 5.07 21.90 -5.18
C ARG A 369 5.59 20.64 -4.52
N LEU A 370 5.93 19.62 -5.30
CA LEU A 370 6.42 18.33 -4.82
C LEU A 370 7.80 18.06 -5.40
N LEU A 371 8.78 17.87 -4.51
CA LEU A 371 10.13 17.43 -4.82
C LEU A 371 10.40 16.13 -4.08
N ILE A 372 10.37 15.00 -4.79
CA ILE A 372 10.49 13.65 -4.23
C ILE A 372 11.61 12.92 -4.97
N LEU A 373 12.75 12.72 -4.29
CA LEU A 373 13.97 12.14 -4.86
C LEU A 373 14.44 10.91 -4.07
N MET A 374 13.57 10.30 -3.26
CA MET A 374 13.94 9.23 -2.32
C MET A 374 14.58 8.03 -3.01
N GLU A 375 15.42 7.30 -2.26
CA GLU A 375 16.00 6.01 -2.69
C GLU A 375 16.69 6.07 -4.05
N ASN A 376 17.69 6.97 -4.13
CA ASN A 376 18.58 7.17 -5.27
C ASN A 376 20.03 7.32 -4.80
N TYR A 377 20.92 7.74 -5.68
CA TYR A 377 22.34 7.98 -5.41
C TYR A 377 22.76 9.43 -5.59
N PHE A 378 21.84 10.39 -5.44
CA PHE A 378 22.14 11.82 -5.53
C PHE A 378 23.19 12.24 -4.51
N PHE A 379 24.14 13.09 -4.90
CA PHE A 379 25.18 13.60 -4.04
C PHE A 379 25.37 15.11 -4.23
N GLY A 380 26.25 15.71 -3.44
CA GLY A 380 26.44 17.16 -3.43
C GLY A 380 25.48 17.87 -2.48
N PRO A 381 25.53 19.20 -2.37
CA PRO A 381 24.69 19.98 -1.47
C PRO A 381 23.27 20.13 -2.00
N LEU A 382 22.33 20.43 -1.11
CA LEU A 382 21.01 20.92 -1.47
C LEU A 382 21.15 22.30 -2.13
N PRO A 383 20.52 22.55 -3.30
CA PRO A 383 20.54 23.86 -3.94
C PRO A 383 19.94 24.96 -3.04
N GLU A 384 20.65 26.08 -2.89
CA GLU A 384 20.17 27.25 -2.10
C GLU A 384 18.85 27.80 -2.63
N GLU A 385 18.59 27.67 -3.94
CA GLU A 385 17.40 28.11 -4.64
C GLU A 385 16.14 27.44 -4.10
N LEU A 386 16.23 26.20 -3.57
CA LEU A 386 15.10 25.51 -2.94
C LEU A 386 14.58 26.29 -1.73
N GLY A 387 15.46 27.00 -0.99
CA GLY A 387 15.08 27.82 0.15
C GLY A 387 14.26 29.07 -0.20
N SER A 388 14.18 29.43 -1.49
CA SER A 388 13.35 30.53 -2.00
C SER A 388 12.08 30.10 -2.71
N CYS A 389 11.86 28.81 -2.85
CA CYS A 389 10.75 28.18 -3.58
C CYS A 389 9.46 28.17 -2.76
N LYS A 390 8.73 29.27 -2.70
CA LYS A 390 7.57 29.48 -1.83
C LYS A 390 6.39 28.51 -2.06
N SER A 391 6.32 27.90 -3.24
CA SER A 391 5.25 26.95 -3.60
C SER A 391 5.48 25.52 -3.12
N LEU A 392 6.68 25.19 -2.61
CA LEU A 392 6.98 23.85 -2.14
C LEU A 392 6.10 23.47 -0.95
N THR A 393 5.41 22.34 -1.10
CA THR A 393 4.57 21.75 -0.06
C THR A 393 5.23 20.52 0.57
N LYS A 394 6.02 19.77 -0.20
CA LYS A 394 6.76 18.58 0.28
C LYS A 394 8.16 18.52 -0.35
N ILE A 395 9.14 18.24 0.51
CA ILE A 395 10.53 17.92 0.13
C ILE A 395 10.85 16.57 0.76
N ARG A 396 11.09 15.54 -0.06
CA ARG A 396 11.40 14.19 0.37
C ARG A 396 12.63 13.67 -0.36
N ILE A 397 13.79 13.68 0.31
CA ILE A 397 15.10 13.36 -0.30
C ILE A 397 15.82 12.26 0.50
N MET A 398 15.07 11.47 1.25
CA MET A 398 15.63 10.43 2.11
C MET A 398 16.34 9.32 1.33
N LYS A 399 17.33 8.68 1.99
CA LYS A 399 18.14 7.58 1.43
C LYS A 399 18.87 7.96 0.13
N ASN A 400 19.75 8.95 0.24
CA ASN A 400 20.64 9.42 -0.80
C ASN A 400 22.07 9.66 -0.22
N PHE A 401 22.94 10.30 -0.98
CA PHE A 401 24.29 10.69 -0.56
C PHE A 401 24.46 12.21 -0.46
N ILE A 402 23.37 12.95 -0.25
CA ILE A 402 23.38 14.41 -0.12
C ILE A 402 24.24 14.84 1.06
N ASN A 403 25.13 15.80 0.84
CA ASN A 403 26.04 16.32 1.83
C ASN A 403 25.91 17.85 1.98
N GLY A 404 26.82 18.49 2.71
CA GLY A 404 26.76 19.93 2.97
C GLY A 404 25.68 20.32 3.97
N THR A 405 25.32 21.59 3.98
CA THR A 405 24.36 22.17 4.93
C THR A 405 22.96 22.26 4.35
N ILE A 406 21.97 22.31 5.23
CA ILE A 406 20.57 22.53 4.81
C ILE A 406 20.37 24.04 4.60
N PRO A 407 19.94 24.48 3.40
CA PRO A 407 19.64 25.89 3.16
C PRO A 407 18.62 26.45 4.16
N ALA A 408 18.99 27.52 4.89
CA ALA A 408 18.16 28.10 5.93
C ALA A 408 16.78 28.56 5.44
N GLY A 409 16.68 28.94 4.17
CA GLY A 409 15.44 29.35 3.52
C GLY A 409 14.34 28.26 3.54
N ILE A 410 14.72 26.97 3.55
CA ILE A 410 13.76 25.84 3.55
C ILE A 410 12.83 25.91 4.76
N PHE A 411 13.34 26.28 5.93
CA PHE A 411 12.55 26.40 7.15
C PHE A 411 11.65 27.66 7.18
N ASN A 412 11.71 28.48 6.13
CA ASN A 412 10.93 29.70 6.00
C ASN A 412 9.87 29.64 4.88
N LEU A 413 9.74 28.47 4.22
CA LEU A 413 8.80 28.27 3.12
C LEU A 413 7.36 28.25 3.66
N PRO A 414 6.46 29.12 3.14
CA PRO A 414 5.12 29.32 3.74
C PRO A 414 4.19 28.11 3.55
N GLU A 415 4.33 27.37 2.43
CA GLU A 415 3.46 26.25 2.06
C GLU A 415 4.02 24.88 2.47
N LEU A 416 5.29 24.82 2.94
CA LEU A 416 5.95 23.56 3.24
C LEU A 416 5.32 22.86 4.44
N THR A 417 4.79 21.67 4.19
CA THR A 417 4.16 20.82 5.23
C THR A 417 5.05 19.68 5.69
N MET A 418 5.94 19.21 4.81
CA MET A 418 6.76 18.03 5.06
C MET A 418 8.19 18.23 4.55
N LEU A 419 9.17 17.97 5.42
CA LEU A 419 10.59 17.97 5.12
C LEU A 419 11.22 16.66 5.61
N GLU A 420 11.58 15.76 4.68
CA GLU A 420 12.22 14.47 4.97
C GLU A 420 13.57 14.38 4.26
N LEU A 421 14.65 14.37 5.06
CA LEU A 421 16.04 14.35 4.61
C LEU A 421 16.84 13.19 5.25
N ASP A 422 16.15 12.18 5.74
CA ASP A 422 16.74 11.07 6.49
C ASP A 422 17.75 10.26 5.66
N ASN A 423 18.70 9.63 6.36
CA ASN A 423 19.68 8.73 5.73
C ASN A 423 20.46 9.41 4.59
N ASN A 424 21.12 10.52 4.89
CA ASN A 424 22.02 11.27 4.05
C ASN A 424 23.34 11.56 4.79
N TYR A 425 24.16 12.43 4.25
CA TYR A 425 25.45 12.88 4.84
C TYR A 425 25.45 14.39 5.15
N LEU A 426 24.26 14.95 5.45
CA LEU A 426 24.10 16.36 5.77
C LEU A 426 24.89 16.74 7.02
N THR A 427 25.49 17.91 7.01
CA THR A 427 26.39 18.44 8.04
C THR A 427 25.99 19.87 8.43
N GLY A 428 26.78 20.47 9.34
CA GLY A 428 26.58 21.86 9.78
C GLY A 428 25.49 21.99 10.84
N GLU A 429 25.16 23.21 11.14
CA GLU A 429 24.18 23.57 12.16
C GLU A 429 22.84 23.98 11.54
N LEU A 430 21.74 23.77 12.26
CA LEU A 430 20.41 24.21 11.85
C LEU A 430 20.26 25.74 12.11
N PRO A 431 19.44 26.45 11.35
CA PRO A 431 19.29 27.89 11.49
C PRO A 431 18.58 28.28 12.80
N ASP A 432 19.01 29.40 13.40
CA ASP A 432 18.42 29.95 14.62
C ASP A 432 17.03 30.54 14.46
N LYS A 433 16.55 30.72 13.24
CA LYS A 433 15.26 31.31 12.91
C LYS A 433 14.50 30.44 11.89
N MET A 434 13.24 30.16 12.21
CA MET A 434 12.32 29.37 11.40
C MET A 434 10.95 30.03 11.39
N TYR A 435 10.38 30.27 10.20
CA TYR A 435 9.13 31.03 10.07
C TYR A 435 8.03 30.28 9.32
N SER A 436 8.24 29.01 8.93
CA SER A 436 7.21 28.22 8.24
C SER A 436 6.01 28.00 9.12
N GLN A 437 4.85 28.50 8.71
CA GLN A 437 3.60 28.33 9.44
C GLN A 437 2.87 27.03 9.08
N SER A 438 3.24 26.38 7.99
CA SER A 438 2.58 25.17 7.48
C SER A 438 3.30 23.89 7.85
N LEU A 439 4.55 23.95 8.32
CA LEU A 439 5.40 22.78 8.53
C LEU A 439 4.86 21.89 9.64
N GLN A 440 4.55 20.65 9.29
CA GLN A 440 3.94 19.65 10.17
C GLN A 440 4.90 18.52 10.51
N SER A 441 5.70 18.07 9.56
CA SER A 441 6.64 16.96 9.72
C SER A 441 8.05 17.38 9.32
N VAL A 442 8.99 17.16 10.25
CA VAL A 442 10.43 17.36 10.02
C VAL A 442 11.16 16.10 10.42
N SER A 443 11.81 15.47 9.45
CA SER A 443 12.67 14.32 9.68
C SER A 443 14.01 14.49 8.98
N MET A 444 15.11 14.37 9.74
CA MET A 444 16.51 14.44 9.28
C MET A 444 17.37 13.45 10.03
N SER A 445 16.80 12.30 10.33
CA SER A 445 17.50 11.25 11.06
C SER A 445 18.66 10.65 10.24
N ASN A 446 19.60 10.01 10.94
CA ASN A 446 20.74 9.34 10.31
C ASN A 446 21.52 10.27 9.35
N ASN A 447 21.96 11.40 9.88
CA ASN A 447 22.83 12.38 9.24
C ASN A 447 24.04 12.72 10.11
N TRP A 448 24.81 13.74 9.76
CA TRP A 448 25.96 14.24 10.52
C TRP A 448 25.77 15.67 10.99
N ILE A 449 24.51 16.09 11.20
CA ILE A 449 24.14 17.45 11.62
C ILE A 449 24.71 17.69 13.03
N THR A 450 25.28 18.87 13.24
CA THR A 450 25.96 19.27 14.46
C THR A 450 25.27 20.48 15.12
N GLY A 451 25.88 20.98 16.20
CA GLY A 451 25.38 22.15 16.89
C GLY A 451 24.24 21.83 17.87
N LYS A 452 23.53 22.85 18.32
CA LYS A 452 22.40 22.72 19.23
C LYS A 452 21.10 22.54 18.45
N ILE A 453 20.11 21.91 19.07
CA ILE A 453 18.75 21.95 18.52
C ILE A 453 18.21 23.38 18.72
N PRO A 454 17.83 24.08 17.64
CA PRO A 454 17.41 25.48 17.74
C PRO A 454 16.07 25.62 18.47
N PRO A 455 15.91 26.60 19.40
CA PRO A 455 14.63 26.97 19.99
C PRO A 455 13.57 27.34 18.97
N ALA A 456 13.98 27.80 17.79
CA ALA A 456 13.12 28.18 16.67
C ALA A 456 12.19 27.06 16.15
N PHE A 457 12.44 25.78 16.44
CA PHE A 457 11.45 24.74 16.21
C PHE A 457 10.15 24.99 16.99
N GLY A 458 10.23 25.68 18.14
CA GLY A 458 9.05 26.11 18.91
C GLY A 458 8.21 27.19 18.23
N ASP A 459 8.76 27.89 17.25
CA ASP A 459 8.07 28.89 16.42
C ASP A 459 7.26 28.27 15.26
N LEU A 460 7.25 26.94 15.14
CA LEU A 460 6.51 26.17 14.12
C LEU A 460 5.18 25.65 14.70
N PRO A 461 4.08 26.41 14.66
CA PRO A 461 2.88 26.12 15.45
C PRO A 461 2.10 24.87 15.00
N ASN A 462 2.36 24.41 13.79
CA ASN A 462 1.71 23.25 13.20
C ASN A 462 2.57 21.97 13.25
N LEU A 463 3.76 22.04 13.87
CA LEU A 463 4.66 20.88 13.95
C LEU A 463 4.03 19.76 14.77
N THR A 464 3.94 18.60 14.16
CA THR A 464 3.36 17.36 14.71
C THR A 464 4.43 16.29 14.95
N THR A 465 5.41 16.19 14.07
CA THR A 465 6.47 15.20 14.14
C THR A 465 7.84 15.87 14.02
N LEU A 466 8.74 15.53 14.94
CA LEU A 466 10.13 15.97 14.91
C LEU A 466 11.06 14.77 15.12
N SER A 467 11.78 14.37 14.06
CA SER A 467 12.71 13.22 14.05
C SER A 467 14.12 13.69 13.72
N LEU A 468 15.00 13.73 14.75
CA LEU A 468 16.38 14.20 14.68
C LEU A 468 17.39 13.11 15.12
N GLN A 469 16.93 11.87 15.26
CA GLN A 469 17.76 10.78 15.82
C GLN A 469 18.98 10.45 14.96
N SER A 470 19.99 9.88 15.61
CA SER A 470 21.24 9.45 14.96
C SER A 470 21.95 10.58 14.21
N ASN A 471 22.22 11.67 14.91
CA ASN A 471 22.97 12.83 14.47
C ASN A 471 24.09 13.16 15.49
N LYS A 472 24.63 14.37 15.43
CA LYS A 472 25.68 14.86 16.34
C LYS A 472 25.24 16.09 17.13
N PHE A 473 23.95 16.22 17.42
CA PHE A 473 23.42 17.33 18.20
C PHE A 473 23.98 17.34 19.61
N VAL A 474 24.23 18.53 20.14
CA VAL A 474 24.77 18.78 21.48
C VAL A 474 23.90 19.78 22.24
N GLY A 475 24.14 19.93 23.54
CA GLY A 475 23.43 20.89 24.39
C GLY A 475 22.11 20.32 24.93
N VAL A 476 21.14 21.17 25.19
CA VAL A 476 19.90 20.81 25.85
C VAL A 476 18.73 20.75 24.86
N ILE A 477 17.64 20.05 25.22
CA ILE A 477 16.38 20.16 24.48
C ILE A 477 15.77 21.53 24.81
N PRO A 478 15.48 22.37 23.80
CA PRO A 478 14.83 23.68 24.04
C PRO A 478 13.41 23.49 24.59
N GLU A 479 13.06 24.27 25.61
CA GLU A 479 11.73 24.26 26.21
C GLU A 479 10.63 24.62 25.21
N GLU A 480 10.94 25.48 24.26
CA GLU A 480 10.02 25.98 23.25
C GLU A 480 9.40 24.84 22.43
N ILE A 481 10.21 23.84 22.08
CA ILE A 481 9.74 22.67 21.34
C ILE A 481 8.72 21.87 22.15
N LEU A 482 9.00 21.71 23.45
CA LEU A 482 8.14 20.96 24.36
C LEU A 482 6.88 21.74 24.80
N LYS A 483 6.68 22.96 24.28
CA LYS A 483 5.47 23.77 24.46
C LYS A 483 4.52 23.69 23.25
N LEU A 484 4.91 23.00 22.17
CA LEU A 484 4.10 22.83 20.97
C LEU A 484 2.87 21.97 21.23
N LYS A 485 1.69 22.54 21.02
CA LYS A 485 0.40 21.88 21.34
C LYS A 485 0.02 20.75 20.41
N LYS A 486 0.54 20.77 19.17
CA LYS A 486 0.23 19.77 18.13
C LYS A 486 1.26 18.65 18.03
N LEU A 487 2.39 18.78 18.76
CA LEU A 487 3.45 17.80 18.71
C LEU A 487 2.97 16.47 19.31
N TYR A 488 2.94 15.41 18.47
CA TYR A 488 2.55 14.08 18.92
C TYR A 488 3.72 13.09 18.92
N GLU A 489 4.80 13.37 18.19
CA GLU A 489 5.98 12.54 18.15
C GLU A 489 7.26 13.37 18.19
N ILE A 490 8.18 13.01 19.09
CA ILE A 490 9.51 13.57 19.15
C ILE A 490 10.55 12.47 19.35
N ASN A 491 11.49 12.40 18.43
CA ASN A 491 12.63 11.48 18.51
C ASN A 491 13.95 12.23 18.32
N VAL A 492 14.74 12.32 19.38
CA VAL A 492 16.09 12.90 19.38
C VAL A 492 17.13 11.90 19.86
N SER A 493 16.82 10.61 19.77
CA SER A 493 17.69 9.53 20.26
C SER A 493 19.03 9.47 19.49
N ASP A 494 20.02 8.80 20.08
CA ASP A 494 21.33 8.57 19.47
C ASP A 494 22.01 9.87 19.01
N ASN A 495 22.16 10.81 19.96
CA ASN A 495 22.81 12.09 19.81
C ASN A 495 23.79 12.34 21.00
N ASN A 496 24.34 13.53 21.12
CA ASN A 496 25.17 13.94 22.25
C ASN A 496 24.52 15.02 23.13
N LEU A 497 23.18 14.98 23.21
CA LEU A 497 22.38 15.94 24.01
C LEU A 497 22.62 15.72 25.50
N SER A 498 22.52 16.79 26.27
CA SER A 498 22.82 16.79 27.71
C SER A 498 21.86 17.70 28.48
N GLY A 499 22.08 17.85 29.79
CA GLY A 499 21.19 18.64 30.64
C GLY A 499 19.97 17.86 31.10
N GLU A 500 19.06 18.54 31.75
CA GLU A 500 17.81 17.94 32.22
C GLU A 500 16.74 17.99 31.13
N ILE A 501 15.83 17.01 31.13
CA ILE A 501 14.65 17.06 30.26
C ILE A 501 13.69 18.09 30.82
N PRO A 502 13.30 19.15 30.07
CA PRO A 502 12.53 20.27 30.60
C PRO A 502 11.15 19.86 31.10
N ALA A 503 10.73 20.41 32.22
CA ALA A 503 9.41 20.16 32.82
C ALA A 503 8.24 20.65 31.92
N SER A 504 8.52 21.56 30.99
CA SER A 504 7.58 22.06 29.98
C SER A 504 7.00 20.99 29.06
N ILE A 505 7.60 19.78 29.02
CA ILE A 505 7.04 18.62 28.30
C ILE A 505 5.59 18.31 28.72
N ALA A 506 5.18 18.69 29.96
CA ALA A 506 3.81 18.58 30.44
C ALA A 506 2.79 19.35 29.60
N THR A 507 3.21 20.34 28.82
CA THR A 507 2.31 21.18 28.01
C THR A 507 2.02 20.63 26.64
N SER A 508 2.82 19.68 26.11
CA SER A 508 2.60 18.99 24.85
C SER A 508 1.67 17.79 25.03
N VAL A 509 0.43 18.04 25.39
CA VAL A 509 -0.56 17.03 25.79
C VAL A 509 -0.94 16.03 24.67
N GLN A 510 -0.59 16.32 23.43
CA GLN A 510 -0.83 15.44 22.28
C GLN A 510 0.27 14.39 22.08
N LEU A 511 1.38 14.47 22.84
CA LEU A 511 2.49 13.53 22.66
C LEU A 511 2.05 12.08 22.91
N THR A 512 2.29 11.26 21.90
CA THR A 512 2.07 9.81 21.90
C THR A 512 3.38 9.02 21.89
N SER A 513 4.46 9.60 21.36
CA SER A 513 5.76 8.97 21.23
C SER A 513 6.88 9.90 21.62
N ILE A 514 7.74 9.43 22.54
CA ILE A 514 8.95 10.11 23.00
C ILE A 514 10.10 9.11 22.95
N ASP A 515 11.13 9.42 22.17
CA ASP A 515 12.41 8.71 22.20
C ASP A 515 13.58 9.68 22.41
N PHE A 516 14.12 9.70 23.62
CA PHE A 516 15.30 10.46 24.03
C PHE A 516 16.49 9.57 24.37
N SER A 517 16.43 8.30 23.99
CA SER A 517 17.44 7.31 24.34
C SER A 517 18.81 7.63 23.75
N ARG A 518 19.86 7.01 24.31
CA ARG A 518 21.24 7.12 23.81
C ARG A 518 21.72 8.57 23.69
N ASN A 519 21.62 9.29 24.79
CA ASN A 519 22.09 10.65 24.96
C ASN A 519 22.84 10.79 26.29
N ASN A 520 23.14 12.01 26.71
CA ASN A 520 23.80 12.32 27.96
C ASN A 520 22.89 13.07 28.93
N PHE A 521 21.58 12.84 28.90
CA PHE A 521 20.60 13.51 29.75
C PHE A 521 20.84 13.15 31.22
N ILE A 522 20.77 14.18 32.09
CA ILE A 522 20.95 14.08 33.54
C ILE A 522 19.69 14.51 34.28
N GLY A 523 19.73 14.50 35.60
CA GLY A 523 18.59 14.94 36.45
C GLY A 523 17.69 13.78 36.82
N GLU A 524 16.54 14.12 37.43
CA GLU A 524 15.53 13.16 37.82
C GLU A 524 14.61 12.78 36.65
N PHE A 525 13.78 11.74 36.83
CA PHE A 525 12.71 11.42 35.91
C PHE A 525 11.79 12.63 35.70
N PRO A 526 11.57 13.11 34.46
CA PRO A 526 10.82 14.35 34.21
C PRO A 526 9.36 14.14 34.53
N ARG A 527 8.94 14.67 35.69
CA ARG A 527 7.56 14.49 36.21
C ARG A 527 6.48 15.02 35.28
N GLY A 528 6.82 15.93 34.37
CA GLY A 528 5.89 16.44 33.34
C GLY A 528 5.35 15.35 32.43
N ILE A 529 6.12 14.30 32.18
CA ILE A 529 5.68 13.14 31.36
C ILE A 529 4.45 12.46 31.97
N LEU A 530 4.31 12.46 33.28
CA LEU A 530 3.17 11.85 34.00
C LEU A 530 1.82 12.53 33.74
N SER A 531 1.82 13.69 33.06
CA SER A 531 0.63 14.43 32.64
C SER A 531 0.20 14.10 31.20
N LEU A 532 0.98 13.31 30.46
CA LEU A 532 0.74 12.96 29.08
C LEU A 532 -0.14 11.71 28.98
N PHE A 533 -1.43 11.87 29.09
CA PHE A 533 -2.39 10.75 29.15
C PHE A 533 -2.45 9.91 27.88
N ASN A 534 -2.03 10.46 26.73
CA ASN A 534 -2.02 9.80 25.44
C ASN A 534 -0.69 9.11 25.12
N LEU A 535 0.32 9.24 26.00
CA LEU A 535 1.65 8.73 25.72
C LEU A 535 1.64 7.20 25.62
N ASN A 536 2.04 6.70 24.46
CA ASN A 536 2.10 5.27 24.12
C ASN A 536 3.52 4.72 24.21
N ILE A 537 4.50 5.50 23.73
CA ILE A 537 5.89 5.10 23.64
C ILE A 537 6.74 6.06 24.47
N LEU A 538 7.50 5.54 25.44
CA LEU A 538 8.48 6.28 26.20
C LEU A 538 9.80 5.52 26.25
N ASN A 539 10.82 6.04 25.59
CA ASN A 539 12.16 5.53 25.62
C ASN A 539 13.14 6.62 26.08
N VAL A 540 13.67 6.49 27.28
CA VAL A 540 14.71 7.35 27.82
C VAL A 540 15.95 6.53 28.21
N SER A 541 16.09 5.34 27.65
CA SER A 541 17.19 4.42 27.97
C SER A 541 18.55 4.98 27.55
N ARG A 542 19.62 4.45 28.15
CA ARG A 542 21.01 4.82 27.83
C ARG A 542 21.30 6.30 27.99
N ASN A 543 20.99 6.81 29.17
CA ASN A 543 21.23 8.18 29.61
C ASN A 543 21.88 8.19 30.99
N GLN A 544 21.91 9.33 31.66
CA GLN A 544 22.45 9.50 33.01
C GLN A 544 21.35 9.99 33.99
N LEU A 545 20.10 9.64 33.72
CA LEU A 545 18.95 9.98 34.57
C LEU A 545 19.07 9.26 35.92
N LYS A 546 18.72 9.95 36.99
CA LYS A 546 18.88 9.46 38.39
C LYS A 546 17.59 9.63 39.20
N GLY A 547 17.63 9.24 40.48
CA GLY A 547 16.49 9.34 41.38
C GLY A 547 15.54 8.16 41.26
N GLU A 548 14.39 8.24 41.87
CA GLU A 548 13.41 7.17 41.93
C GLU A 548 12.45 7.21 40.74
N ILE A 549 11.99 6.01 40.30
CA ILE A 549 10.94 5.90 39.29
C ILE A 549 9.60 6.23 39.94
N PRO A 550 8.85 7.23 39.41
CA PRO A 550 7.58 7.64 40.03
C PRO A 550 6.50 6.56 39.94
N THR A 551 5.81 6.29 41.05
CA THR A 551 4.71 5.32 41.09
C THR A 551 3.58 5.64 40.10
N LYS A 552 3.33 6.93 39.84
CA LYS A 552 2.32 7.42 38.87
C LYS A 552 2.58 6.90 37.44
N LEU A 553 3.79 6.54 37.08
CA LEU A 553 4.11 5.98 35.76
C LEU A 553 3.33 4.68 35.50
N GLY A 554 3.10 3.88 36.55
CA GLY A 554 2.28 2.66 36.47
C GLY A 554 0.78 2.90 36.17
N HIS A 555 0.32 4.12 36.32
CA HIS A 555 -1.08 4.48 36.09
C HIS A 555 -1.35 5.10 34.71
N MET A 556 -0.31 5.24 33.87
CA MET A 556 -0.42 5.77 32.51
C MET A 556 -0.93 4.67 31.56
N LYS A 557 -2.25 4.49 31.52
CA LYS A 557 -2.92 3.37 30.82
C LYS A 557 -2.61 3.28 29.32
N SER A 558 -2.27 4.39 28.68
CA SER A 558 -1.92 4.41 27.24
C SER A 558 -0.51 3.94 26.94
N LEU A 559 0.37 3.83 27.95
CA LEU A 559 1.78 3.52 27.76
C LEU A 559 1.96 2.03 27.47
N THR A 560 2.33 1.69 26.24
CA THR A 560 2.53 0.30 25.79
C THR A 560 3.98 -0.09 25.60
N VAL A 561 4.85 0.90 25.34
CA VAL A 561 6.29 0.70 25.15
C VAL A 561 7.02 1.59 26.15
N LEU A 562 7.82 0.98 27.01
CA LEU A 562 8.62 1.67 28.02
C LEU A 562 10.06 1.12 27.97
N ASP A 563 11.06 2.01 27.95
CA ASP A 563 12.45 1.65 28.18
C ASP A 563 13.16 2.72 29.05
N LEU A 564 13.50 2.35 30.27
CA LEU A 564 14.24 3.15 31.26
C LEU A 564 15.66 2.56 31.51
N SER A 565 16.05 1.56 30.75
CA SER A 565 17.29 0.80 30.95
C SER A 565 18.55 1.66 30.78
N TYR A 566 19.64 1.21 31.38
CA TYR A 566 20.96 1.84 31.28
C TYR A 566 20.94 3.34 31.67
N ASN A 567 20.47 3.63 32.85
CA ASN A 567 20.49 4.92 33.53
C ASN A 567 21.10 4.81 34.92
N GLN A 568 20.90 5.80 35.78
CA GLN A 568 21.35 5.83 37.17
C GLN A 568 20.15 5.88 38.15
N PHE A 569 18.98 5.38 37.73
CA PHE A 569 17.81 5.30 38.61
C PHE A 569 18.10 4.49 39.86
N SER A 570 17.46 4.85 40.96
CA SER A 570 17.65 4.25 42.27
C SER A 570 16.33 3.98 42.97
N GLY A 571 16.39 3.35 44.13
CA GLY A 571 15.20 2.99 44.87
C GLY A 571 14.57 1.70 44.36
N ARG A 572 13.30 1.48 44.74
CA ARG A 572 12.57 0.28 44.38
C ARG A 572 11.67 0.53 43.17
N VAL A 573 11.70 -0.37 42.18
CA VAL A 573 10.74 -0.28 41.05
C VAL A 573 9.32 -0.40 41.58
N PRO A 574 8.43 0.57 41.29
CA PRO A 574 7.05 0.47 41.72
C PRO A 574 6.35 -0.75 41.09
N ILE A 575 5.62 -1.48 41.90
CA ILE A 575 4.85 -2.67 41.47
C ILE A 575 3.39 -2.34 41.16
N ASP A 576 2.99 -1.09 41.33
CA ASP A 576 1.63 -0.62 41.14
C ASP A 576 1.31 -0.42 39.66
N GLY A 577 0.07 -0.72 39.30
CA GLY A 577 -0.43 -0.53 37.93
C GLY A 577 0.26 -1.43 36.91
N GLN A 578 0.42 -0.90 35.70
CA GLN A 578 0.95 -1.68 34.55
C GLN A 578 2.48 -1.88 34.56
N LEU A 579 3.24 -1.22 35.46
CA LEU A 579 4.69 -1.42 35.51
C LEU A 579 5.08 -2.88 35.83
N LYS A 580 4.22 -3.61 36.50
CA LYS A 580 4.38 -5.05 36.76
C LYS A 580 4.33 -5.92 35.49
N ASP A 581 3.67 -5.41 34.44
CA ASP A 581 3.44 -6.15 33.19
C ASP A 581 4.58 -5.94 32.18
N PHE A 582 5.44 -4.95 32.41
CA PHE A 582 6.65 -4.71 31.62
C PHE A 582 7.75 -5.70 32.01
N SER A 583 8.53 -6.14 31.02
CA SER A 583 9.70 -6.99 31.25
C SER A 583 10.73 -6.29 32.15
N ASN A 584 11.40 -7.05 33.03
CA ASN A 584 12.50 -6.52 33.83
C ASN A 584 13.65 -5.93 32.98
N THR A 585 13.73 -6.26 31.71
CA THR A 585 14.72 -5.70 30.77
C THR A 585 14.60 -4.19 30.60
N VAL A 586 13.40 -3.62 30.73
CA VAL A 586 13.17 -2.17 30.58
C VAL A 586 13.77 -1.35 31.72
N PHE A 587 14.14 -1.99 32.84
CA PHE A 587 14.80 -1.40 34.00
C PHE A 587 16.27 -1.79 34.14
N SER A 588 16.75 -2.69 33.28
CA SER A 588 18.11 -3.24 33.37
C SER A 588 19.18 -2.16 33.23
N GLY A 589 20.38 -2.40 33.73
CA GLY A 589 21.51 -1.45 33.62
C GLY A 589 21.39 -0.20 34.54
N ASN A 590 20.51 -0.23 35.56
CA ASN A 590 20.42 0.77 36.62
C ASN A 590 21.03 0.20 37.92
N PRO A 591 22.28 0.51 38.27
CA PRO A 591 23.03 -0.22 39.34
C PRO A 591 22.39 -0.07 40.73
N ASN A 592 21.70 1.04 40.98
CA ASN A 592 21.11 1.37 42.28
C ASN A 592 19.59 1.09 42.32
N LEU A 593 19.02 0.44 41.30
CA LEU A 593 17.62 0.15 41.22
C LEU A 593 17.33 -1.28 41.72
N CYS A 594 16.36 -1.36 42.61
CA CYS A 594 15.88 -2.63 43.15
C CYS A 594 14.72 -3.18 42.34
N LEU A 595 14.92 -4.31 41.69
CA LEU A 595 13.84 -5.03 40.99
C LEU A 595 12.93 -5.75 42.03
N PRO A 596 11.65 -5.95 41.72
CA PRO A 596 10.69 -6.57 42.67
C PRO A 596 11.08 -7.92 43.23
N GLN A 597 11.92 -8.65 42.51
CA GLN A 597 12.36 -10.03 42.88
C GLN A 597 13.66 -10.05 43.72
N MET A 598 14.30 -8.92 44.00
CA MET A 598 15.52 -8.83 44.80
C MET A 598 15.21 -8.80 46.29
N ALA A 599 15.79 -9.74 47.05
CA ALA A 599 15.61 -9.84 48.52
C ALA A 599 16.31 -8.69 49.28
N HIS A 600 17.39 -8.13 48.71
CA HIS A 600 18.15 -7.03 49.32
C HIS A 600 18.42 -5.94 48.30
N CYS A 601 18.13 -4.69 48.65
CA CYS A 601 18.49 -3.52 47.83
C CYS A 601 19.92 -3.04 48.18
N PRO A 602 20.70 -2.50 47.20
CA PRO A 602 21.98 -1.86 47.51
C PRO A 602 21.80 -0.64 48.42
N ILE A 603 22.51 -0.59 49.52
CA ILE A 603 22.48 0.53 50.46
C ILE A 603 23.43 1.61 50.00
N ILE A 604 22.93 2.80 49.73
CA ILE A 604 23.76 3.99 49.40
C ILE A 604 24.34 4.57 50.69
N SER A 605 25.64 4.41 50.90
CA SER A 605 26.36 5.10 51.97
C SER A 605 26.69 6.54 51.52
N THR A 606 26.11 7.52 52.16
CA THR A 606 26.46 8.95 52.00
C THR A 606 27.75 9.25 52.73
N SER A 607 28.80 9.54 51.99
CA SER A 607 30.06 10.06 52.57
C SER A 607 30.05 11.59 52.52
N GLN A 608 30.21 12.18 53.72
CA GLN A 608 30.42 13.60 53.89
C GLN A 608 31.81 14.05 53.51
N ASN A 609 31.94 15.11 52.74
CA ASN A 609 33.18 15.76 52.36
C ASN A 609 33.75 16.64 53.48
N ASN A 610 35.03 16.41 53.81
CA ASN A 610 35.85 17.36 54.56
C ASN A 610 36.92 17.96 53.64
N ASN A 611 36.85 19.25 53.43
CA ASN A 611 37.84 20.08 52.75
C ASN A 611 39.12 20.27 53.58
N ARG A 612 40.30 20.01 52.98
CA ARG A 612 41.57 20.55 53.46
C ARG A 612 42.41 21.09 52.28
N SER A 613 42.87 22.31 52.47
CA SER A 613 43.71 23.09 51.55
C SER A 613 45.13 22.47 51.37
N ILE A 614 45.65 22.59 50.17
CA ILE A 614 46.97 22.02 49.76
C ILE A 614 47.91 23.18 49.34
N THR A 615 49.08 23.24 49.95
CA THR A 615 50.15 24.22 49.72
C THR A 615 51.11 23.87 48.59
N THR A 616 51.73 24.86 48.01
CA THR A 616 52.39 25.00 46.69
C THR A 616 53.68 24.16 46.46
N SER A 617 54.14 23.31 47.38
CA SER A 617 55.31 22.47 47.13
C SER A 617 55.03 21.14 46.43
N LYS A 618 53.75 20.90 46.09
CA LYS A 618 53.31 19.63 45.44
C LYS A 618 53.09 19.77 43.91
N LEU A 619 53.38 20.93 43.31
CA LEU A 619 53.06 21.17 41.89
C LEU A 619 53.91 20.32 40.93
N MET A 620 55.18 20.08 41.31
CA MET A 620 56.13 19.25 40.49
C MET A 620 55.73 17.75 40.53
N ILE A 621 55.22 17.26 41.65
CA ILE A 621 54.78 15.86 41.79
C ILE A 621 53.48 15.67 41.02
N VAL A 622 52.64 16.71 40.96
CA VAL A 622 51.40 16.70 40.20
C VAL A 622 51.62 16.64 38.67
N ILE A 623 52.66 17.32 38.15
CA ILE A 623 53.00 17.28 36.72
C ILE A 623 53.48 15.89 36.30
N ILE A 624 54.34 15.24 37.10
CA ILE A 624 54.76 13.85 36.83
C ILE A 624 53.63 12.87 37.02
N ALA A 625 52.79 13.09 38.00
CA ALA A 625 51.56 12.29 38.20
C ALA A 625 50.53 12.48 37.07
N VAL A 626 50.47 13.68 36.50
CA VAL A 626 49.58 13.96 35.34
C VAL A 626 50.11 13.28 34.07
N ILE A 627 51.41 13.32 33.83
CA ILE A 627 52.00 12.62 32.66
C ILE A 627 51.89 11.11 32.80
N THR A 628 52.08 10.55 33.99
CA THR A 628 51.86 9.13 34.25
C THR A 628 50.36 8.77 34.22
N ALA A 629 49.50 9.63 34.69
CA ALA A 629 48.06 9.46 34.60
C ALA A 629 47.55 9.52 33.14
N ILE A 630 48.13 10.43 32.33
CA ILE A 630 47.83 10.51 30.89
C ILE A 630 48.30 9.26 30.13
N SER A 631 49.49 8.78 30.41
CA SER A 631 49.98 7.52 29.82
C SER A 631 49.19 6.29 30.31
N LEU A 632 48.82 6.23 31.60
CA LEU A 632 47.91 5.21 32.08
C LEU A 632 46.51 5.36 31.47
N PHE A 633 46.02 6.59 31.27
CA PHE A 633 44.74 6.87 30.63
C PHE A 633 44.76 6.43 29.15
N ILE A 634 45.85 6.69 28.43
CA ILE A 634 46.03 6.22 27.06
C ILE A 634 46.08 4.69 26.99
N LEU A 635 46.82 4.06 27.92
CA LEU A 635 46.90 2.59 28.02
C LEU A 635 45.56 1.97 28.47
N THR A 636 44.82 2.63 29.36
CA THR A 636 43.48 2.19 29.75
C THR A 636 42.47 2.49 28.64
N PHE A 637 42.61 3.60 27.92
CA PHE A 637 41.77 3.91 26.75
C PHE A 637 41.99 2.90 25.60
N ILE A 638 43.25 2.51 25.34
CA ILE A 638 43.57 1.45 24.39
C ILE A 638 43.04 0.09 24.89
N LYS A 639 43.18 -0.23 26.19
CA LYS A 639 42.56 -1.42 26.77
C LYS A 639 41.02 -1.37 26.76
N ILE A 640 40.44 -0.20 27.01
CA ILE A 640 38.98 -0.01 26.93
C ILE A 640 38.52 -0.10 25.48
N LYS A 641 39.26 0.48 24.52
CA LYS A 641 38.95 0.39 23.10
C LYS A 641 39.06 -1.05 22.59
N ASN A 642 40.09 -1.78 23.02
CA ASN A 642 40.21 -3.21 22.71
C ASN A 642 39.15 -4.05 23.43
N LYS A 643 38.80 -3.71 24.65
CA LYS A 643 37.71 -4.37 25.40
C LYS A 643 36.34 -3.99 24.89
N HIS A 644 36.20 -2.79 24.28
CA HIS A 644 34.99 -2.38 23.55
C HIS A 644 34.87 -3.09 22.20
N PHE A 645 35.98 -3.33 21.51
CA PHE A 645 36.05 -4.11 20.29
C PHE A 645 35.78 -5.60 20.56
N GLU A 646 36.24 -6.15 21.68
CA GLU A 646 35.87 -7.50 22.12
C GLU A 646 34.42 -7.59 22.63
N ARG A 647 33.92 -6.55 23.31
CA ARG A 647 32.51 -6.50 23.74
C ARG A 647 31.51 -6.38 22.58
N SER A 648 31.90 -5.86 21.42
CA SER A 648 31.05 -5.86 20.21
C SER A 648 30.89 -7.27 19.63
N LYS A 649 31.72 -8.23 20.01
CA LYS A 649 31.67 -9.64 19.62
C LYS A 649 30.94 -10.53 20.63
N VAL A 650 30.46 -10.00 21.77
CA VAL A 650 29.74 -10.81 22.75
C VAL A 650 28.34 -11.13 22.24
N TRP A 651 28.13 -12.37 21.87
CA TRP A 651 26.84 -12.90 21.51
C TRP A 651 25.98 -13.18 22.76
N LYS A 652 24.70 -12.85 22.69
CA LYS A 652 23.72 -13.12 23.74
C LYS A 652 22.72 -14.14 23.24
N LEU A 653 22.65 -15.27 23.93
CA LEU A 653 21.62 -16.31 23.68
C LEU A 653 20.41 -16.07 24.59
N THR A 654 19.23 -16.18 24.02
CA THR A 654 17.96 -16.20 24.74
C THR A 654 17.18 -17.43 24.27
N THR A 655 16.79 -18.30 25.17
CA THR A 655 16.01 -19.50 24.85
C THR A 655 14.60 -19.38 25.41
N PHE A 656 13.63 -19.87 24.67
CA PHE A 656 12.22 -19.90 25.08
C PHE A 656 11.83 -21.19 25.80
N GLN A 657 12.74 -22.13 25.87
CA GLN A 657 12.61 -23.40 26.60
C GLN A 657 13.91 -23.71 27.35
N ARG A 658 13.85 -24.62 28.32
CA ARG A 658 15.06 -25.18 28.98
C ARG A 658 15.77 -26.14 28.02
N LEU A 659 16.52 -25.59 27.11
CA LEU A 659 17.40 -26.33 26.20
C LEU A 659 18.84 -26.04 26.61
N ASP A 660 19.65 -27.08 26.65
CA ASP A 660 21.09 -26.93 26.90
C ASP A 660 21.79 -26.50 25.60
N LEU A 661 21.53 -25.25 25.20
CA LEU A 661 22.10 -24.62 24.01
C LEU A 661 23.19 -23.66 24.45
N LYS A 662 24.39 -23.76 23.83
CA LYS A 662 25.47 -22.80 24.00
C LYS A 662 25.62 -21.94 22.75
N VAL A 663 26.08 -20.70 22.95
CA VAL A 663 26.32 -19.77 21.83
C VAL A 663 27.31 -20.35 20.85
N GLU A 664 28.35 -21.00 21.39
CA GLU A 664 29.45 -21.61 20.63
C GLU A 664 28.92 -22.67 19.66
N ASP A 665 28.04 -23.55 20.13
CA ASP A 665 27.44 -24.62 19.33
C ASP A 665 26.61 -24.03 18.15
N VAL A 666 25.85 -22.92 18.38
CA VAL A 666 25.08 -22.24 17.35
C VAL A 666 25.97 -21.59 16.31
N LEU A 667 27.06 -20.94 16.75
CA LEU A 667 27.99 -20.26 15.84
C LEU A 667 28.84 -21.23 15.01
N GLU A 668 29.14 -22.43 15.57
CA GLU A 668 29.86 -23.48 14.85
C GLU A 668 29.06 -24.05 13.67
N CYS A 669 27.72 -23.96 13.71
CA CYS A 669 26.81 -24.39 12.64
C CYS A 669 26.77 -23.42 11.44
N LEU A 670 27.27 -22.20 11.57
CA LEU A 670 27.20 -21.17 10.50
C LEU A 670 28.29 -21.34 9.43
N LYS A 671 28.42 -22.53 8.91
CA LYS A 671 29.37 -22.88 7.83
C LYS A 671 28.60 -23.01 6.50
N ASP A 672 29.29 -22.73 5.38
CA ASP A 672 28.65 -22.78 4.04
C ASP A 672 28.15 -24.19 3.71
N GLU A 673 28.77 -25.24 4.21
CA GLU A 673 28.35 -26.62 4.05
C GLU A 673 27.02 -26.98 4.74
N ASN A 674 26.61 -26.18 5.72
CA ASN A 674 25.40 -26.38 6.52
C ASN A 674 24.19 -25.56 5.96
N ILE A 675 24.40 -24.83 4.89
CA ILE A 675 23.32 -24.00 4.31
C ILE A 675 22.26 -24.90 3.69
N ILE A 676 21.02 -24.76 4.15
CA ILE A 676 19.86 -25.48 3.64
C ILE A 676 18.89 -24.57 2.87
N GLY A 677 19.06 -23.22 2.95
CA GLY A 677 18.25 -22.29 2.20
C GLY A 677 18.86 -20.88 2.15
N LYS A 678 18.69 -20.19 1.00
CA LYS A 678 19.02 -18.78 0.83
C LYS A 678 17.85 -18.05 0.21
N GLY A 679 17.44 -16.92 0.76
CA GLY A 679 16.33 -16.12 0.24
C GLY A 679 16.39 -14.68 0.73
N GLY A 680 15.41 -13.87 0.31
CA GLY A 680 15.33 -12.45 0.68
C GLY A 680 15.24 -12.18 2.18
N ALA A 681 14.71 -13.12 2.96
CA ALA A 681 14.60 -13.02 4.42
C ALA A 681 15.91 -13.42 5.16
N GLY A 682 16.90 -14.03 4.49
CA GLY A 682 18.16 -14.44 5.10
C GLY A 682 18.70 -15.79 4.63
N ILE A 683 19.67 -16.32 5.37
CA ILE A 683 20.30 -17.61 5.12
C ILE A 683 19.91 -18.56 6.25
N VAL A 684 19.47 -19.77 5.90
CA VAL A 684 19.11 -20.80 6.88
C VAL A 684 20.17 -21.91 6.87
N TYR A 685 20.65 -22.26 8.05
CA TYR A 685 21.64 -23.29 8.28
C TYR A 685 21.01 -24.44 9.06
N ARG A 686 21.39 -25.69 8.77
CA ARG A 686 21.13 -26.83 9.64
C ARG A 686 22.23 -26.92 10.68
N GLY A 687 21.85 -27.16 11.93
CA GLY A 687 22.78 -27.40 13.03
C GLY A 687 22.38 -28.61 13.82
N SER A 688 23.38 -29.44 14.26
CA SER A 688 23.17 -30.52 15.22
C SER A 688 23.82 -30.09 16.54
N MET A 689 23.02 -29.95 17.57
CA MET A 689 23.46 -29.51 18.89
C MET A 689 24.14 -30.67 19.67
N ALA A 690 24.95 -30.33 20.67
CA ALA A 690 25.70 -31.30 21.48
C ALA A 690 24.82 -32.37 22.17
N ASN A 691 23.52 -32.07 22.36
CA ASN A 691 22.50 -33.00 22.89
C ASN A 691 21.84 -33.89 21.83
N GLY A 692 22.29 -33.86 20.60
CA GLY A 692 21.73 -34.64 19.46
C GLY A 692 20.44 -34.08 18.86
N VAL A 693 20.03 -32.84 19.22
CA VAL A 693 18.85 -32.17 18.64
C VAL A 693 19.27 -31.40 17.38
N ASP A 694 18.62 -31.70 16.27
CA ASP A 694 18.77 -30.90 15.04
C ASP A 694 17.96 -29.63 15.11
N VAL A 695 18.56 -28.51 14.67
CA VAL A 695 17.93 -27.18 14.63
C VAL A 695 18.13 -26.53 13.28
N ALA A 696 17.23 -25.61 12.92
CA ALA A 696 17.39 -24.68 11.81
C ALA A 696 17.75 -23.30 12.35
N ILE A 697 18.82 -22.70 11.84
CA ILE A 697 19.31 -21.40 12.27
C ILE A 697 19.16 -20.40 11.13
N LYS A 698 18.22 -19.46 11.25
CA LYS A 698 17.96 -18.41 10.27
C LYS A 698 18.81 -17.18 10.60
N ARG A 699 19.78 -16.86 9.75
CA ARG A 699 20.57 -15.63 9.83
C ARG A 699 19.90 -14.56 8.97
N LEU A 700 19.39 -13.51 9.60
CA LEU A 700 18.70 -12.42 8.91
C LEU A 700 19.71 -11.48 8.23
N MET A 701 19.40 -11.03 7.02
CA MET A 701 20.17 -10.04 6.29
C MET A 701 19.52 -8.66 6.44
N GLY A 702 20.33 -7.63 6.81
CA GLY A 702 19.89 -6.25 6.96
C GLY A 702 19.44 -5.87 8.38
N ARG A 703 19.25 -4.56 8.60
CA ARG A 703 18.80 -4.02 9.90
C ARG A 703 17.30 -4.26 10.08
N ASN A 704 16.92 -5.21 10.91
CA ASN A 704 15.57 -5.42 11.48
C ASN A 704 14.45 -5.98 10.60
N HIS A 705 14.67 -6.58 9.44
CA HIS A 705 13.55 -7.19 8.70
C HIS A 705 13.02 -8.45 9.42
N GLY A 706 11.83 -8.31 10.06
CA GLY A 706 11.06 -9.42 10.60
C GLY A 706 11.50 -10.00 11.95
N PHE A 707 12.70 -9.70 12.45
CA PHE A 707 13.24 -10.29 13.68
C PHE A 707 12.35 -10.07 14.91
N ASP A 708 11.93 -8.83 15.11
CA ASP A 708 11.13 -8.47 16.28
C ASP A 708 9.71 -9.04 16.16
N ALA A 709 9.14 -9.08 14.94
CA ALA A 709 7.84 -9.68 14.66
C ALA A 709 7.84 -11.18 14.95
N GLU A 710 8.86 -11.93 14.49
CA GLU A 710 8.99 -13.37 14.76
C GLU A 710 9.16 -13.68 16.27
N ILE A 711 9.96 -12.90 16.98
CA ILE A 711 10.15 -13.09 18.42
C ILE A 711 8.87 -12.75 19.19
N GLN A 712 8.22 -11.65 18.86
CA GLN A 712 7.00 -11.24 19.55
C GLN A 712 5.86 -12.22 19.33
N THR A 713 5.77 -12.80 18.14
CA THR A 713 4.74 -13.78 17.77
C THR A 713 5.09 -15.16 18.27
N LEU A 714 6.14 -15.79 17.73
CA LEU A 714 6.50 -17.19 18.04
C LEU A 714 7.04 -17.37 19.46
N GLY A 715 7.55 -16.33 20.10
CA GLY A 715 7.95 -16.36 21.49
C GLY A 715 6.80 -16.63 22.47
N LYS A 716 5.56 -16.30 22.08
CA LYS A 716 4.36 -16.36 22.95
C LYS A 716 3.41 -17.49 22.61
N ILE A 717 3.37 -17.94 21.36
CA ILE A 717 2.38 -18.94 20.89
C ILE A 717 2.98 -20.35 20.85
N ARG A 718 2.12 -21.36 21.02
CA ARG A 718 2.49 -22.77 20.93
C ARG A 718 1.32 -23.54 20.31
N HIS A 719 1.53 -24.06 19.12
CA HIS A 719 0.56 -24.93 18.45
C HIS A 719 1.30 -25.99 17.63
N ARG A 720 0.73 -27.22 17.54
CA ARG A 720 1.38 -28.35 16.87
C ARG A 720 1.65 -28.11 15.37
N ASN A 721 0.82 -27.29 14.71
CA ASN A 721 0.95 -26.96 13.29
C ASN A 721 1.53 -25.55 13.06
N ILE A 722 2.31 -25.05 14.00
CA ILE A 722 3.12 -23.82 13.87
C ILE A 722 4.55 -24.15 14.25
N VAL A 723 5.50 -23.70 13.43
CA VAL A 723 6.93 -23.89 13.68
C VAL A 723 7.34 -23.33 15.04
N ARG A 724 8.16 -24.07 15.77
CA ARG A 724 8.58 -23.69 17.11
C ARG A 724 9.87 -22.90 17.08
N LEU A 725 9.84 -21.67 17.58
CA LEU A 725 11.01 -20.89 17.86
C LEU A 725 11.63 -21.35 19.20
N LEU A 726 12.82 -21.89 19.15
CA LEU A 726 13.55 -22.44 20.30
C LEU A 726 14.31 -21.35 21.07
N GLY A 727 14.81 -20.35 20.33
CA GLY A 727 15.56 -19.24 20.90
C GLY A 727 16.11 -18.31 19.83
N TYR A 728 16.92 -17.37 20.27
CA TYR A 728 17.67 -16.52 19.36
C TYR A 728 19.03 -16.16 19.94
N VAL A 729 19.97 -15.91 19.04
CA VAL A 729 21.31 -15.41 19.37
C VAL A 729 21.51 -14.08 18.66
N SER A 730 21.91 -13.07 19.39
CA SER A 730 22.12 -11.75 18.81
C SER A 730 23.35 -11.06 19.35
N ASN A 731 23.97 -10.26 18.48
CA ASN A 731 24.93 -9.24 18.85
C ASN A 731 24.52 -7.90 18.21
N ARG A 732 25.37 -6.88 18.24
CA ARG A 732 25.06 -5.56 17.67
C ARG A 732 24.87 -5.57 16.15
N GLU A 733 25.43 -6.52 15.43
CA GLU A 733 25.50 -6.54 13.97
C GLU A 733 24.71 -7.68 13.34
N ASN A 734 24.52 -8.79 14.07
CA ASN A 734 23.92 -10.00 13.53
C ASN A 734 22.83 -10.53 14.46
N LYS A 735 21.78 -11.04 13.85
CA LYS A 735 20.62 -11.63 14.52
C LYS A 735 20.36 -13.01 13.94
N LEU A 736 20.28 -14.01 14.80
CA LEU A 736 20.07 -15.42 14.48
C LEU A 736 18.84 -15.93 15.20
N LEU A 737 17.90 -16.52 14.49
CA LEU A 737 16.74 -17.20 15.04
C LEU A 737 16.96 -18.71 14.99
N ILE A 738 16.61 -19.42 16.05
CA ILE A 738 16.82 -20.87 16.18
C ILE A 738 15.45 -21.55 16.25
N TYR A 739 15.18 -22.40 15.28
CA TYR A 739 13.94 -23.16 15.16
C TYR A 739 14.17 -24.66 15.30
N GLU A 740 13.12 -25.40 15.56
CA GLU A 740 13.11 -26.85 15.34
C GLU A 740 13.36 -27.14 13.86
N TYR A 741 14.10 -28.22 13.59
CA TYR A 741 14.47 -28.58 12.22
C TYR A 741 13.36 -29.40 11.54
N MET A 742 12.94 -28.96 10.37
CA MET A 742 11.95 -29.62 9.53
C MET A 742 12.64 -30.42 8.43
N SER A 743 12.66 -31.73 8.56
CA SER A 743 13.51 -32.62 7.76
C SER A 743 13.15 -32.67 6.28
N HIS A 744 11.89 -32.45 5.93
CA HIS A 744 11.43 -32.45 4.55
C HIS A 744 11.44 -31.06 3.89
N GLY A 745 11.81 -30.00 4.62
CA GLY A 745 11.86 -28.64 4.08
C GLY A 745 10.48 -28.04 3.83
N SER A 746 10.33 -27.19 2.81
CA SER A 746 9.07 -26.51 2.51
C SER A 746 8.17 -27.34 1.59
N LEU A 747 6.84 -27.14 1.76
CA LEU A 747 5.85 -27.73 0.84
C LEU A 747 6.10 -27.31 -0.60
N GLY A 748 6.42 -26.04 -0.86
CA GLY A 748 6.68 -25.54 -2.20
C GLY A 748 7.87 -26.23 -2.88
N GLU A 749 8.97 -26.46 -2.16
CA GLU A 749 10.13 -27.18 -2.68
C GLU A 749 9.82 -28.63 -3.04
N ILE A 750 9.02 -29.30 -2.23
CA ILE A 750 8.64 -30.70 -2.50
C ILE A 750 7.63 -30.75 -3.65
N LEU A 751 6.56 -29.98 -3.58
CA LEU A 751 5.43 -30.04 -4.50
C LEU A 751 5.82 -29.70 -5.94
N HIS A 752 6.66 -28.67 -6.10
CA HIS A 752 7.11 -28.15 -7.40
C HIS A 752 8.47 -28.71 -7.83
N GLY A 753 9.17 -29.44 -6.97
CA GLY A 753 10.44 -30.07 -7.26
C GLY A 753 10.30 -31.47 -7.88
N SER A 754 11.42 -32.11 -8.15
CA SER A 754 11.49 -33.50 -8.64
C SER A 754 10.83 -34.53 -7.74
N LYS A 755 10.67 -34.20 -6.46
CA LYS A 755 10.04 -35.05 -5.43
C LYS A 755 8.50 -34.90 -5.36
N GLY A 756 7.90 -34.03 -6.13
CA GLY A 756 6.46 -33.76 -6.10
C GLY A 756 5.58 -35.00 -6.41
N ALA A 757 6.08 -35.90 -7.23
CA ALA A 757 5.41 -37.17 -7.51
C ALA A 757 5.28 -38.12 -6.29
N HIS A 758 6.04 -37.89 -5.22
CA HIS A 758 5.98 -38.68 -4.00
C HIS A 758 4.91 -38.21 -3.02
N LEU A 759 4.40 -36.97 -3.17
CA LEU A 759 3.27 -36.47 -2.37
C LEU A 759 1.95 -37.00 -2.94
N GLN A 760 1.51 -38.15 -2.44
CA GLN A 760 0.23 -38.75 -2.79
C GLN A 760 -0.93 -37.95 -2.18
N TRP A 761 -2.15 -38.16 -2.69
CA TRP A 761 -3.33 -37.37 -2.31
C TRP A 761 -3.59 -37.32 -0.80
N GLU A 762 -3.49 -38.44 -0.10
CA GLU A 762 -3.71 -38.50 1.34
C GLU A 762 -2.80 -37.58 2.12
N THR A 763 -1.51 -37.51 1.71
CA THR A 763 -0.53 -36.60 2.34
C THR A 763 -0.86 -35.16 2.03
N ARG A 764 -1.26 -34.84 0.78
CA ARG A 764 -1.66 -33.47 0.41
C ARG A 764 -2.88 -33.00 1.19
N TYR A 765 -3.87 -33.89 1.36
CA TYR A 765 -5.08 -33.60 2.12
C TYR A 765 -4.78 -33.42 3.64
N LYS A 766 -3.88 -34.26 4.19
CA LYS A 766 -3.36 -34.10 5.56
C LYS A 766 -2.72 -32.73 5.74
N ILE A 767 -1.81 -32.33 4.82
CA ILE A 767 -1.12 -31.03 4.84
C ILE A 767 -2.13 -29.88 4.80
N ALA A 768 -3.16 -29.97 3.96
CA ALA A 768 -4.21 -28.95 3.88
C ALA A 768 -4.92 -28.77 5.24
N ILE A 769 -5.34 -29.88 5.90
CA ILE A 769 -5.99 -29.83 7.21
C ILE A 769 -5.09 -29.22 8.27
N GLU A 770 -3.84 -29.65 8.33
CA GLU A 770 -2.89 -29.24 9.38
C GLU A 770 -2.48 -27.77 9.23
N SER A 771 -2.23 -27.32 8.00
CA SER A 771 -1.98 -25.90 7.72
C SER A 771 -3.17 -25.01 8.07
N ALA A 772 -4.40 -25.47 7.72
CA ALA A 772 -5.62 -24.77 8.11
C ALA A 772 -5.78 -24.66 9.63
N LYS A 773 -5.45 -25.72 10.40
CA LYS A 773 -5.47 -25.69 11.87
C LYS A 773 -4.46 -24.69 12.44
N GLY A 774 -3.27 -24.60 11.87
CA GLY A 774 -2.27 -23.59 12.25
C GLY A 774 -2.80 -22.17 12.07
N LEU A 775 -3.37 -21.85 10.91
CA LEU A 775 -3.95 -20.53 10.63
C LEU A 775 -5.21 -20.26 11.46
N CYS A 776 -6.06 -21.26 11.67
CA CYS A 776 -7.24 -21.14 12.52
C CYS A 776 -6.87 -20.75 13.96
N TYR A 777 -5.81 -21.34 14.51
CA TYR A 777 -5.29 -20.99 15.82
C TYR A 777 -4.84 -19.52 15.89
N LEU A 778 -4.17 -19.00 14.86
CA LEU A 778 -3.74 -17.60 14.82
C LEU A 778 -4.93 -16.64 14.81
N HIS A 779 -5.97 -16.96 14.01
CA HIS A 779 -7.11 -16.08 13.81
C HIS A 779 -8.12 -16.11 14.94
N HIS A 780 -8.31 -17.27 15.60
CA HIS A 780 -9.46 -17.47 16.48
C HIS A 780 -9.10 -17.82 17.93
N ASP A 781 -7.90 -18.35 18.16
CA ASP A 781 -7.51 -18.83 19.50
C ASP A 781 -6.41 -17.98 20.14
N CYS A 782 -5.80 -17.06 19.35
CA CYS A 782 -4.88 -16.05 19.86
C CYS A 782 -5.61 -14.77 20.26
N SER A 783 -5.20 -14.16 21.38
CA SER A 783 -5.68 -12.85 21.83
C SER A 783 -4.50 -11.94 22.17
N PRO A 784 -4.29 -10.85 21.42
CA PRO A 784 -5.03 -10.42 20.24
C PRO A 784 -4.83 -11.35 19.03
N MET A 785 -5.78 -11.31 18.08
CA MET A 785 -5.70 -12.04 16.80
C MET A 785 -4.39 -11.75 16.09
N ILE A 786 -3.85 -12.77 15.42
CA ILE A 786 -2.60 -12.66 14.68
C ILE A 786 -2.86 -12.89 13.20
N LEU A 787 -2.53 -11.94 12.36
CA LEU A 787 -2.48 -12.08 10.90
C LEU A 787 -1.09 -12.52 10.48
N HIS A 788 -1.00 -13.52 9.61
CA HIS A 788 0.28 -14.03 9.11
C HIS A 788 0.88 -13.14 8.02
N ARG A 789 0.06 -12.72 7.04
CA ARG A 789 0.36 -11.80 5.93
C ARG A 789 1.34 -12.32 4.86
N ASP A 790 1.87 -13.52 5.00
CA ASP A 790 2.73 -14.17 3.96
C ASP A 790 2.47 -15.69 3.93
N VAL A 791 1.19 -16.08 3.85
CA VAL A 791 0.79 -17.49 3.70
C VAL A 791 1.12 -17.93 2.28
N LYS A 792 1.99 -18.94 2.14
CA LYS A 792 2.42 -19.53 0.87
C LYS A 792 3.00 -20.93 1.07
N SER A 793 3.08 -21.73 0.02
CA SER A 793 3.60 -23.11 0.10
C SER A 793 5.06 -23.18 0.61
N ASN A 794 5.90 -22.16 0.33
CA ASN A 794 7.26 -22.09 0.87
C ASN A 794 7.33 -21.78 2.38
N ASN A 795 6.28 -21.25 2.97
CA ASN A 795 6.18 -20.98 4.41
C ASN A 795 5.39 -22.06 5.16
N ILE A 796 5.07 -23.17 4.52
CA ILE A 796 4.56 -24.40 5.15
C ILE A 796 5.69 -25.42 5.14
N LEU A 797 6.23 -25.72 6.34
CA LEU A 797 7.33 -26.64 6.50
C LEU A 797 6.82 -28.03 6.90
N LEU A 798 7.54 -29.07 6.49
CA LEU A 798 7.17 -30.47 6.72
C LEU A 798 8.22 -31.18 7.58
N ASP A 799 7.78 -31.83 8.64
CA ASP A 799 8.64 -32.62 9.53
C ASP A 799 8.90 -34.04 8.96
N SER A 800 9.45 -34.95 9.81
CA SER A 800 9.77 -36.34 9.42
C SER A 800 8.54 -37.18 9.04
N ASP A 801 7.37 -36.84 9.54
CA ASP A 801 6.11 -37.55 9.33
C ASP A 801 5.17 -36.86 8.34
N TYR A 802 5.72 -35.88 7.58
CA TYR A 802 4.97 -34.97 6.70
C TYR A 802 3.86 -34.22 7.42
N GLU A 803 4.04 -33.92 8.74
CA GLU A 803 3.15 -33.01 9.44
C GLU A 803 3.47 -31.56 9.04
N ALA A 804 2.42 -30.78 8.78
CA ALA A 804 2.58 -29.40 8.29
C ALA A 804 2.68 -28.39 9.45
N HIS A 805 3.65 -27.49 9.32
CA HIS A 805 3.90 -26.41 10.27
C HIS A 805 3.99 -25.07 9.54
N VAL A 806 3.11 -24.13 9.90
CA VAL A 806 3.15 -22.75 9.37
C VAL A 806 4.37 -22.03 9.94
N ALA A 807 5.13 -21.36 9.08
CA ALA A 807 6.44 -20.75 9.40
C ALA A 807 6.60 -19.37 8.78
N ASP A 808 7.65 -18.66 9.11
CA ASP A 808 8.07 -17.32 8.67
C ASP A 808 7.08 -16.21 9.06
N PHE A 809 7.10 -15.84 10.33
CA PHE A 809 6.28 -14.78 10.93
C PHE A 809 6.91 -13.37 10.82
N GLY A 810 7.85 -13.17 9.92
CA GLY A 810 8.55 -11.91 9.72
C GLY A 810 7.65 -10.74 9.35
N LEU A 811 6.47 -11.02 8.78
CA LEU A 811 5.45 -10.04 8.40
C LEU A 811 4.20 -10.08 9.30
N ALA A 812 4.17 -10.93 10.32
CA ALA A 812 2.99 -11.11 11.16
C ALA A 812 2.61 -9.85 11.96
N LYS A 813 1.31 -9.63 12.16
CA LYS A 813 0.76 -8.46 12.83
C LYS A 813 -0.35 -8.85 13.82
N PHE A 814 -0.36 -8.18 14.99
CA PHE A 814 -1.43 -8.30 15.98
C PHE A 814 -2.57 -7.32 15.66
N LEU A 815 -3.79 -7.83 15.51
CA LEU A 815 -4.99 -7.00 15.41
C LEU A 815 -5.58 -6.80 16.81
N ARG A 816 -5.77 -5.53 17.22
CA ARG A 816 -6.45 -5.19 18.47
C ARG A 816 -7.90 -4.83 18.16
N ASP A 817 -8.85 -5.39 18.90
CA ASP A 817 -10.25 -4.98 18.87
C ASP A 817 -10.38 -3.53 19.37
N ASN A 818 -10.47 -2.56 18.47
CA ASN A 818 -10.80 -1.19 18.80
C ASN A 818 -12.27 -0.94 18.45
N HIS A 819 -13.14 -0.96 19.46
CA HIS A 819 -14.54 -0.49 19.40
C HIS A 819 -14.68 1.04 19.29
N SER A 820 -13.66 1.77 18.89
CA SER A 820 -13.72 3.21 18.60
C SER A 820 -13.12 3.45 17.22
N GLY A 821 -13.95 3.89 16.27
CA GLY A 821 -13.61 4.16 14.89
C GLY A 821 -12.49 5.20 14.70
N ALA A 822 -11.26 4.78 14.89
CA ALA A 822 -10.08 5.58 14.64
C ALA A 822 -9.01 4.70 13.98
N SER A 823 -8.72 5.03 12.74
CA SER A 823 -7.48 4.75 12.00
C SER A 823 -7.11 3.27 11.85
N GLU A 824 -7.71 2.63 10.85
CA GLU A 824 -7.15 1.46 10.20
C GLU A 824 -5.74 1.81 9.70
N CYS A 825 -4.73 1.16 10.26
CA CYS A 825 -3.35 1.31 9.81
C CYS A 825 -3.22 0.88 8.35
N MET A 826 -3.10 1.82 7.44
CA MET A 826 -2.57 1.56 6.11
C MET A 826 -1.18 0.94 6.28
N SER A 827 -1.04 -0.33 5.96
CA SER A 827 0.25 -1.00 5.90
C SER A 827 0.68 -1.09 4.45
N SER A 828 1.97 -0.85 4.18
CA SER A 828 2.54 -1.15 2.86
C SER A 828 2.17 -2.57 2.43
N ILE A 829 1.88 -2.76 1.15
CA ILE A 829 1.61 -4.08 0.58
C ILE A 829 2.78 -4.99 0.94
N ALA A 830 2.48 -6.07 1.65
CA ALA A 830 3.46 -7.06 2.05
C ALA A 830 2.89 -8.45 1.81
N GLY A 831 3.72 -9.37 1.32
CA GLY A 831 3.34 -10.73 0.93
C GLY A 831 4.01 -11.13 -0.38
N SER A 832 3.80 -12.38 -0.77
CA SER A 832 4.43 -12.96 -1.97
C SER A 832 3.49 -12.86 -3.16
N TYR A 833 4.01 -12.39 -4.29
CA TYR A 833 3.26 -12.27 -5.54
C TYR A 833 2.60 -13.61 -5.93
N GLY A 834 1.34 -13.58 -6.35
CA GLY A 834 0.52 -14.75 -6.64
C GLY A 834 -0.29 -15.29 -5.44
N TYR A 835 -0.05 -14.76 -4.20
CA TYR A 835 -0.82 -15.11 -3.01
C TYR A 835 -1.54 -13.91 -2.39
N ILE A 836 -1.31 -12.71 -2.92
CA ILE A 836 -1.88 -11.47 -2.38
C ILE A 836 -3.36 -11.40 -2.78
N ALA A 837 -4.22 -11.20 -1.80
CA ALA A 837 -5.65 -11.04 -2.02
C ALA A 837 -5.96 -9.75 -2.83
N PRO A 838 -6.91 -9.78 -3.77
CA PRO A 838 -7.20 -8.64 -4.66
C PRO A 838 -7.49 -7.36 -3.90
N GLU A 839 -8.32 -7.40 -2.87
CA GLU A 839 -8.71 -6.23 -2.07
C GLU A 839 -7.51 -5.59 -1.35
N TYR A 840 -6.50 -6.38 -1.01
CA TYR A 840 -5.31 -5.85 -0.35
C TYR A 840 -4.52 -4.91 -1.28
N ALA A 841 -4.51 -5.21 -2.59
CA ALA A 841 -3.87 -4.35 -3.58
C ALA A 841 -4.57 -2.99 -3.75
N TYR A 842 -5.90 -2.95 -3.54
CA TYR A 842 -6.72 -1.74 -3.77
C TYR A 842 -7.00 -0.94 -2.51
N THR A 843 -7.20 -1.61 -1.36
CA THR A 843 -7.65 -0.94 -0.12
C THR A 843 -6.53 -0.68 0.87
N LEU A 844 -5.38 -1.36 0.74
CA LEU A 844 -4.30 -1.41 1.73
C LEU A 844 -4.77 -1.89 3.12
N LYS A 845 -5.99 -2.44 3.20
CA LYS A 845 -6.56 -3.03 4.41
C LYS A 845 -6.22 -4.52 4.42
N VAL A 846 -5.72 -5.00 5.53
CA VAL A 846 -5.43 -6.41 5.76
C VAL A 846 -6.26 -6.89 6.91
N ASP A 847 -7.05 -7.90 6.64
CA ASP A 847 -7.84 -8.63 7.64
C ASP A 847 -7.54 -10.14 7.57
N GLU A 848 -8.24 -10.92 8.36
CA GLU A 848 -8.09 -12.38 8.36
C GLU A 848 -8.50 -13.02 7.02
N LYS A 849 -9.34 -12.36 6.22
CA LYS A 849 -9.81 -12.87 4.92
C LYS A 849 -8.71 -12.79 3.85
N SER A 850 -7.73 -11.92 4.03
CA SER A 850 -6.55 -11.86 3.16
C SER A 850 -5.66 -13.11 3.35
N ASP A 851 -5.45 -13.60 4.59
CA ASP A 851 -4.76 -14.87 4.85
C ASP A 851 -5.55 -16.07 4.32
N VAL A 852 -6.90 -16.00 4.36
CA VAL A 852 -7.78 -17.04 3.79
C VAL A 852 -7.61 -17.15 2.28
N TYR A 853 -7.55 -16.02 1.57
CA TYR A 853 -7.29 -16.01 0.13
C TYR A 853 -5.94 -16.66 -0.19
N SER A 854 -4.87 -16.22 0.49
CA SER A 854 -3.53 -16.78 0.32
C SER A 854 -3.51 -18.29 0.58
N PHE A 855 -4.25 -18.75 1.59
CA PHE A 855 -4.41 -20.18 1.87
C PHE A 855 -5.19 -20.91 0.77
N GLY A 856 -6.22 -20.29 0.19
CA GLY A 856 -6.94 -20.80 -0.98
C GLY A 856 -6.02 -21.07 -2.16
N VAL A 857 -5.06 -20.17 -2.42
CA VAL A 857 -4.02 -20.37 -3.44
C VAL A 857 -3.16 -21.60 -3.11
N VAL A 858 -2.76 -21.80 -1.85
CA VAL A 858 -2.02 -23.02 -1.42
C VAL A 858 -2.85 -24.28 -1.66
N LEU A 859 -4.17 -24.25 -1.41
CA LEU A 859 -5.04 -25.38 -1.70
C LEU A 859 -5.08 -25.70 -3.21
N LEU A 860 -5.11 -24.69 -4.07
CA LEU A 860 -5.03 -24.87 -5.51
C LEU A 860 -3.67 -25.43 -5.94
N GLU A 861 -2.56 -25.03 -5.33
CA GLU A 861 -1.24 -25.65 -5.56
C GLU A 861 -1.25 -27.13 -5.20
N LEU A 862 -1.87 -27.51 -4.07
CA LEU A 862 -1.98 -28.91 -3.64
C LEU A 862 -2.81 -29.76 -4.59
N ILE A 863 -3.83 -29.19 -5.24
CA ILE A 863 -4.68 -29.86 -6.23
C ILE A 863 -3.97 -29.98 -7.57
N ALA A 864 -3.48 -28.86 -8.09
CA ALA A 864 -2.94 -28.78 -9.43
C ALA A 864 -1.46 -29.19 -9.53
N GLY A 865 -0.72 -29.18 -8.43
CA GLY A 865 0.71 -29.44 -8.43
C GLY A 865 1.55 -28.39 -9.17
N LYS A 866 0.96 -27.23 -9.45
CA LYS A 866 1.54 -26.12 -10.23
C LYS A 866 1.89 -24.95 -9.31
N LYS A 867 2.87 -24.15 -9.71
CA LYS A 867 3.22 -22.91 -9.00
C LYS A 867 2.13 -21.85 -9.14
N PRO A 868 1.99 -20.92 -8.19
CA PRO A 868 0.94 -19.91 -8.25
C PRO A 868 1.08 -18.95 -9.44
N VAL A 869 2.30 -18.76 -9.96
CA VAL A 869 2.61 -17.90 -11.11
C VAL A 869 3.75 -18.52 -11.95
N GLY A 870 3.81 -18.12 -13.23
CA GLY A 870 4.93 -18.45 -14.12
C GLY A 870 4.79 -19.76 -14.89
N GLU A 871 3.67 -20.48 -14.79
CA GLU A 871 3.42 -21.75 -15.50
C GLU A 871 2.22 -21.69 -16.47
N PHE A 872 1.49 -20.58 -16.53
CA PHE A 872 0.21 -20.47 -17.25
C PHE A 872 0.24 -19.44 -18.40
N GLY A 873 1.40 -18.88 -18.72
CA GLY A 873 1.59 -17.76 -19.64
C GLY A 873 1.81 -16.42 -18.88
N ASP A 874 2.16 -15.36 -19.63
CA ASP A 874 2.53 -14.07 -19.04
C ASP A 874 1.34 -13.43 -18.34
N GLY A 875 1.51 -13.20 -17.03
CA GLY A 875 0.54 -12.50 -16.18
C GLY A 875 -0.66 -13.31 -15.67
N VAL A 876 -0.72 -14.63 -15.98
CA VAL A 876 -1.79 -15.51 -15.47
C VAL A 876 -1.32 -16.18 -14.19
N ASP A 877 -2.09 -16.04 -13.11
CA ASP A 877 -1.91 -16.76 -11.86
C ASP A 877 -2.75 -18.06 -11.82
N ILE A 878 -2.51 -18.88 -10.81
CA ILE A 878 -3.20 -20.18 -10.66
C ILE A 878 -4.71 -20.01 -10.48
N VAL A 879 -5.18 -18.95 -9.82
CA VAL A 879 -6.62 -18.71 -9.57
C VAL A 879 -7.32 -18.42 -10.88
N ARG A 880 -6.75 -17.53 -11.68
CA ARG A 880 -7.25 -17.16 -12.99
C ARG A 880 -7.22 -18.37 -13.95
N TRP A 881 -6.10 -19.08 -14.01
CA TRP A 881 -5.98 -20.28 -14.82
C TRP A 881 -7.03 -21.35 -14.47
N VAL A 882 -7.27 -21.59 -13.18
CA VAL A 882 -8.30 -22.54 -12.74
C VAL A 882 -9.69 -22.08 -13.19
N ARG A 883 -10.03 -20.79 -13.03
CA ARG A 883 -11.31 -20.24 -13.46
C ARG A 883 -11.52 -20.35 -14.97
N GLU A 884 -10.52 -20.02 -15.75
CA GLU A 884 -10.54 -20.12 -17.21
C GLU A 884 -10.71 -21.58 -17.67
N THR A 885 -9.92 -22.52 -17.11
CA THR A 885 -10.01 -23.95 -17.44
C THR A 885 -11.39 -24.55 -17.16
N ILE A 886 -12.07 -24.07 -16.11
CA ILE A 886 -13.43 -24.53 -15.77
C ILE A 886 -14.46 -23.94 -16.75
N SER A 887 -14.31 -22.68 -17.14
CA SER A 887 -15.26 -22.00 -18.02
C SER A 887 -15.27 -22.52 -19.46
N GLU A 888 -14.16 -23.15 -19.92
CA GLU A 888 -14.08 -23.77 -21.23
C GLU A 888 -14.94 -25.04 -21.40
N HIS A 889 -15.47 -25.60 -20.30
CA HIS A 889 -16.29 -26.80 -20.35
C HIS A 889 -17.79 -26.45 -20.29
N SER A 890 -18.49 -26.60 -21.39
CA SER A 890 -19.85 -26.12 -21.67
C SER A 890 -20.99 -26.81 -20.90
N GLU A 891 -20.72 -27.84 -20.11
CA GLU A 891 -21.62 -28.41 -19.08
C GLU A 891 -20.80 -28.76 -17.82
N PRO A 892 -20.81 -27.92 -16.80
CA PRO A 892 -20.02 -28.14 -15.61
C PRO A 892 -20.69 -29.18 -14.70
N SER A 893 -20.35 -30.45 -14.89
CA SER A 893 -20.41 -31.34 -13.73
C SER A 893 -19.17 -31.04 -12.87
N ASP A 894 -19.32 -30.92 -11.56
CA ASP A 894 -18.22 -30.69 -10.58
C ASP A 894 -17.03 -31.64 -10.82
N GLU A 895 -17.29 -32.83 -11.32
CA GLU A 895 -16.30 -33.88 -11.60
C GLU A 895 -15.36 -33.53 -12.76
N MET A 896 -15.92 -33.05 -13.88
CA MET A 896 -15.14 -32.73 -15.09
C MET A 896 -14.24 -31.49 -14.86
N SER A 897 -14.78 -30.48 -14.18
CA SER A 897 -14.06 -29.25 -13.85
C SER A 897 -12.83 -29.50 -12.97
N VAL A 898 -12.99 -30.39 -11.99
CA VAL A 898 -11.88 -30.73 -11.07
C VAL A 898 -10.82 -31.57 -11.75
N LEU A 899 -11.21 -32.52 -12.62
CA LEU A 899 -10.28 -33.38 -13.34
C LEU A 899 -9.40 -32.60 -14.33
N ALA A 900 -9.91 -31.51 -14.89
CA ALA A 900 -9.17 -30.67 -15.84
C ALA A 900 -7.98 -29.94 -15.18
N VAL A 901 -8.07 -29.64 -13.89
CA VAL A 901 -7.03 -28.92 -13.14
C VAL A 901 -6.16 -29.82 -12.25
N LEU A 902 -6.51 -31.09 -12.12
CA LEU A 902 -5.85 -32.02 -11.19
C LEU A 902 -4.43 -32.37 -11.66
N ASP A 903 -3.52 -32.44 -10.70
CA ASP A 903 -2.13 -32.86 -10.95
C ASP A 903 -2.04 -34.26 -11.57
N SER A 904 -1.58 -34.32 -12.80
CA SER A 904 -1.41 -35.57 -13.54
C SER A 904 -0.42 -36.56 -12.91
N ARG A 905 0.39 -36.15 -11.96
CA ARG A 905 1.31 -37.02 -11.20
C ARG A 905 0.61 -37.85 -10.14
N LEU A 906 -0.64 -37.52 -9.76
CA LEU A 906 -1.42 -38.29 -8.79
C LEU A 906 -2.00 -39.55 -9.43
N LYS A 907 -1.61 -40.72 -8.93
CA LYS A 907 -2.04 -42.04 -9.46
C LYS A 907 -3.30 -42.57 -8.80
N VAL A 908 -3.52 -42.26 -7.52
CA VAL A 908 -4.65 -42.74 -6.71
C VAL A 908 -5.19 -41.59 -5.91
N TYR A 909 -6.47 -41.29 -6.06
CA TYR A 909 -7.15 -40.24 -5.32
C TYR A 909 -8.64 -40.54 -5.17
N PRO A 910 -9.27 -40.31 -3.99
CA PRO A 910 -10.72 -40.38 -3.82
C PRO A 910 -11.36 -39.11 -4.42
N LEU A 911 -12.04 -39.23 -5.54
CA LEU A 911 -12.60 -38.11 -6.29
C LEU A 911 -13.47 -37.17 -5.42
N ALA A 912 -14.27 -37.75 -4.52
CA ALA A 912 -15.11 -36.97 -3.62
C ALA A 912 -14.31 -36.02 -2.69
N THR A 913 -13.12 -36.45 -2.22
CA THR A 913 -12.27 -35.59 -1.39
C THR A 913 -11.54 -34.54 -2.20
N VAL A 914 -11.22 -34.84 -3.47
CA VAL A 914 -10.64 -33.87 -4.40
C VAL A 914 -11.66 -32.77 -4.71
N ILE A 915 -12.89 -33.13 -5.04
CA ILE A 915 -13.99 -32.19 -5.28
C ILE A 915 -14.25 -31.33 -4.03
N ASN A 916 -14.25 -31.94 -2.85
CA ASN A 916 -14.43 -31.19 -1.61
C ASN A 916 -13.31 -30.17 -1.39
N LEU A 917 -12.04 -30.59 -1.55
CA LEU A 917 -10.91 -29.67 -1.39
C LEU A 917 -10.97 -28.54 -2.42
N PHE A 918 -11.35 -28.86 -3.65
CA PHE A 918 -11.49 -27.89 -4.73
C PHE A 918 -12.57 -26.84 -4.42
N LYS A 919 -13.76 -27.25 -3.97
CA LYS A 919 -14.82 -26.32 -3.57
C LYS A 919 -14.38 -25.41 -2.43
N ILE A 920 -13.66 -25.95 -1.45
CA ILE A 920 -13.10 -25.13 -0.37
C ILE A 920 -12.06 -24.15 -0.91
N ALA A 921 -11.17 -24.59 -1.79
CA ALA A 921 -10.18 -23.71 -2.40
C ALA A 921 -10.84 -22.55 -3.14
N MET A 922 -11.84 -22.85 -3.98
CA MET A 922 -12.56 -21.82 -4.74
C MET A 922 -13.30 -20.83 -3.84
N SER A 923 -13.94 -21.30 -2.77
CA SER A 923 -14.58 -20.40 -1.79
C SER A 923 -13.57 -19.50 -1.04
N CYS A 924 -12.34 -19.98 -0.84
CA CYS A 924 -11.29 -19.17 -0.21
C CYS A 924 -10.73 -18.07 -1.14
N VAL A 925 -10.74 -18.30 -2.47
CA VAL A 925 -10.23 -17.35 -3.46
C VAL A 925 -11.32 -16.50 -4.11
N GLU A 926 -12.50 -16.36 -3.47
CA GLU A 926 -13.52 -15.42 -3.91
C GLU A 926 -12.98 -13.99 -3.96
N ASP A 927 -13.39 -13.22 -4.96
CA ASP A 927 -12.92 -11.85 -5.16
C ASP A 927 -13.40 -10.94 -4.02
N GLU A 928 -14.65 -11.10 -3.59
CA GLU A 928 -15.21 -10.40 -2.45
C GLU A 928 -14.72 -11.00 -1.12
N SER A 929 -13.99 -10.24 -0.30
CA SER A 929 -13.46 -10.73 0.98
C SER A 929 -14.54 -11.23 1.93
N THR A 930 -15.72 -10.62 1.92
CA THR A 930 -16.87 -11.01 2.75
C THR A 930 -17.48 -12.36 2.37
N ALA A 931 -17.35 -12.78 1.11
CA ALA A 931 -17.83 -14.07 0.63
C ALA A 931 -16.92 -15.24 1.05
N ARG A 932 -15.66 -14.97 1.41
CA ARG A 932 -14.72 -16.01 1.83
C ARG A 932 -15.08 -16.56 3.21
N PRO A 933 -14.90 -17.87 3.44
CA PRO A 933 -15.09 -18.45 4.76
C PRO A 933 -14.07 -17.92 5.78
N THR A 934 -14.34 -18.11 7.06
CA THR A 934 -13.33 -17.97 8.12
C THR A 934 -12.44 -19.22 8.18
N MET A 935 -11.23 -19.11 8.74
CA MET A 935 -10.36 -20.28 8.90
C MET A 935 -11.00 -21.38 9.77
N ARG A 936 -11.90 -21.03 10.68
CA ARG A 936 -12.67 -22.00 11.48
C ARG A 936 -13.66 -22.80 10.62
N GLU A 937 -14.33 -22.13 9.70
CA GLU A 937 -15.21 -22.78 8.71
C GLU A 937 -14.42 -23.64 7.74
N VAL A 938 -13.25 -23.17 7.27
CA VAL A 938 -12.34 -23.94 6.41
C VAL A 938 -11.92 -25.24 7.10
N VAL A 939 -11.48 -25.18 8.36
CA VAL A 939 -11.12 -26.39 9.14
C VAL A 939 -12.32 -27.33 9.27
N HIS A 940 -13.51 -26.77 9.54
CA HIS A 940 -14.74 -27.58 9.64
C HIS A 940 -15.06 -28.30 8.32
N MET A 941 -15.00 -27.61 7.19
CA MET A 941 -15.26 -28.18 5.86
C MET A 941 -14.22 -29.26 5.47
N LEU A 942 -12.95 -29.06 5.83
CA LEU A 942 -11.88 -30.01 5.59
C LEU A 942 -12.02 -31.28 6.46
N THR A 943 -12.46 -31.14 7.70
CA THR A 943 -12.55 -32.28 8.65
C THR A 943 -13.86 -33.06 8.57
N ASN A 944 -14.91 -32.48 7.98
CA ASN A 944 -16.23 -33.06 7.82
C ASN A 944 -16.67 -33.11 6.35
N PRO A 945 -15.98 -33.83 5.47
CA PRO A 945 -16.37 -33.93 4.08
C PRO A 945 -17.79 -34.54 3.95
N PRO A 946 -18.59 -34.06 2.96
CA PRO A 946 -19.92 -34.60 2.75
C PRO A 946 -19.85 -36.12 2.53
N LYS A 947 -20.73 -36.89 3.20
CA LYS A 947 -20.77 -38.37 3.10
C LYS A 947 -21.08 -38.76 1.66
N SER A 948 -20.11 -39.31 0.94
CA SER A 948 -20.31 -39.92 -0.36
C SER A 948 -21.16 -41.19 -0.22
N GLN A 949 -22.21 -41.33 -1.03
CA GLN A 949 -22.82 -42.65 -1.23
C GLN A 949 -21.76 -43.56 -1.90
N PRO A 950 -21.69 -44.83 -1.52
CA PRO A 950 -20.68 -45.74 -2.04
C PRO A 950 -20.93 -46.06 -3.52
N GLN A 951 -20.22 -45.45 -4.43
CA GLN A 951 -20.04 -45.95 -5.78
C GLN A 951 -18.72 -46.71 -5.85
N THR A 952 -18.85 -48.01 -5.81
CA THR A 952 -17.83 -48.99 -6.16
C THR A 952 -17.68 -49.04 -7.67
N GLN A 953 -16.60 -48.41 -8.22
CA GLN A 953 -15.91 -48.98 -9.36
C GLN A 953 -14.55 -48.27 -9.56
N PRO A 954 -13.42 -48.96 -9.67
CA PRO A 954 -12.16 -48.36 -10.08
C PRO A 954 -12.17 -48.26 -11.62
N CYS A 955 -12.12 -47.05 -12.14
CA CYS A 955 -11.81 -46.81 -13.54
C CYS A 955 -10.33 -47.12 -13.80
N LEU A 956 -10.06 -48.30 -14.30
CA LEU A 956 -8.85 -48.63 -15.08
C LEU A 956 -8.98 -47.96 -16.43
N LEU A 957 -8.28 -46.91 -16.68
CA LEU A 957 -7.98 -46.41 -18.01
C LEU A 957 -6.66 -47.06 -18.47
N THR A 958 -6.74 -47.99 -19.33
CA THR A 958 -5.63 -48.47 -20.20
C THR A 958 -5.51 -47.64 -21.46
N PRO A 959 -4.31 -47.65 -22.14
CA PRO A 959 -3.58 -46.53 -22.71
C PRO A 959 -4.16 -45.96 -23.98
#